data_8c3bb9cda79abca3c28e45d386144f72
#
_entry.id   8c3bb9cda79abca3c28e45d386144f72
#
_cell.length_a   1.000
_cell.length_b   1.000
_cell.length_c   1.000
_cell.angle_alpha   90.00
_cell.angle_beta   90.00
_cell.angle_gamma   90.00
#
_symmetry.space_group_name_H-M   'P 1'
#
loop_
_entity.id
_entity.type
_entity.pdbx_description
1 polymer ?
#
loop_
_entity_poly.entity_id
_entity_poly.type
_entity_poly.pdbx_seq_one_letter_code
_entity_poly.pdbx_strand_id
1 'polypeptide(L)'
;MPGSRAPPSARSSLCSACPGPAACDPSAFRAPRTAMGPRAGALVSRGLILCMWLTTHCAGPHAEGFSQEGLDASRADLWASANTSLLQGFRCQPASQLSRDQLSALIRRMASQQVLLKAWQLSCLANLAALHGLQSDFPLHPPDLLLFYNLGHVQEADCRAFTGRAAQGDTELLANLPDQRAALQHSALACLGVSHPPRLSASDLLLLGVLVCDMEASSIVASDPHVLQNLQRCPRLTPAQQAALNTLLTSGRTVLGPPISWNLEGLQALGRLATYISASLWMQVQEAVGLDFFGSMVAACRAGRLSQRDIRHFVTSFLEAKAKAKLMSSRPKRGTATGRPCIQGNITAATLQDDLFLLHYDCSQLESCLGSRVLRANVDRLLQHPLPTECQRVVKAKLARIYPGGIPEEQLRLIASLVYLYSLVEIRQWNITSRDTVMALLASDVALENQTEAILQKFLDHKGTITSALLVAIGGSRLCWMSPRQIQAIRPSEFRLAGALDTSSCPQSRKNQLFLKAREAFGSTGPTAAYYDFVRPYLGGAPTEELQRLAQANVSMDIHTFTNLNPCALQNLSVNNVRTLLGQNVGDLQKARSHPTISSWLRSLNKSLDELGLDTDPASPTSPTRTHSNAPWTSPLTSPGEGPGKDAPTSGSPPAHLGYLLLAVALPSSLLWLLYWGALGPCWDSPCTLKTALCW
;
A
#
# COMPACT_ATOMS: atom_id res chain seq x y z
N MET A 1 38.59 -31.79 42.76
CA MET A 1 39.86 -31.18 43.25
C MET A 1 40.44 -30.33 42.14
N PRO A 2 41.13 -29.24 42.45
CA PRO A 2 40.55 -27.93 42.67
C PRO A 2 41.22 -26.83 41.82
N GLY A 3 40.71 -25.60 41.94
CA GLY A 3 41.42 -24.37 41.88
C GLY A 3 40.85 -23.39 40.85
N SER A 4 40.02 -22.50 41.19
CA SER A 4 40.11 -21.17 41.84
C SER A 4 41.00 -20.17 41.09
N ARG A 5 40.39 -19.06 40.61
CA ARG A 5 40.65 -17.68 41.01
C ARG A 5 40.15 -16.63 39.98
N ALA A 6 39.36 -15.75 40.47
CA ALA A 6 39.14 -14.41 39.95
C ALA A 6 40.05 -13.44 40.74
N PRO A 7 39.91 -12.06 40.61
CA PRO A 7 40.10 -11.09 39.54
C PRO A 7 41.32 -10.15 39.87
N PRO A 8 41.53 -9.00 39.30
CA PRO A 8 41.03 -7.69 39.74
C PRO A 8 40.86 -6.61 38.64
N SER A 9 39.89 -5.74 38.73
CA SER A 9 39.82 -4.33 39.16
C SER A 9 40.93 -3.37 38.73
N ALA A 10 40.55 -2.22 38.12
CA ALA A 10 40.84 -0.86 38.54
C ALA A 10 40.63 0.14 37.38
N ARG A 11 39.77 1.13 37.62
CA ARG A 11 40.00 2.57 37.81
C ARG A 11 40.51 3.34 36.63
N SER A 12 39.91 4.36 36.23
CA SER A 12 39.59 5.75 36.65
C SER A 12 40.03 6.65 35.48
N SER A 13 39.49 7.74 35.07
CA SER A 13 39.22 9.03 35.74
C SER A 13 38.65 10.03 34.77
N LEU A 14 37.73 10.85 35.20
CA LEU A 14 37.74 12.34 35.24
C LEU A 14 37.77 13.06 33.89
N CYS A 15 37.10 14.16 33.62
CA CYS A 15 36.49 15.25 34.34
C CYS A 15 35.76 16.15 33.34
N SER A 16 34.79 16.81 33.76
CA SER A 16 34.55 18.23 34.06
C SER A 16 33.92 18.99 32.88
N ALA A 17 33.00 19.93 33.00
CA ALA A 17 32.40 20.66 34.08
C ALA A 17 31.14 21.37 33.56
N CYS A 18 30.22 21.65 34.49
CA CYS A 18 29.03 22.51 34.39
C CYS A 18 29.35 24.00 34.15
N PRO A 19 28.32 24.93 33.98
CA PRO A 19 27.45 25.28 35.08
C PRO A 19 25.97 25.56 34.72
N GLY A 20 25.10 25.43 35.73
CA GLY A 20 23.74 25.96 35.74
C GLY A 20 23.66 27.41 36.13
N PRO A 21 22.45 28.01 36.26
CA PRO A 21 21.87 28.09 37.62
C PRO A 21 20.33 28.09 37.76
N ALA A 22 19.96 27.97 39.02
CA ALA A 22 18.83 28.50 39.81
C ALA A 22 17.48 27.74 39.74
N ALA A 23 17.21 26.95 40.72
CA ALA A 23 16.50 27.22 41.99
C ALA A 23 14.99 27.46 41.89
N CYS A 24 14.19 26.49 42.33
CA CYS A 24 13.00 26.71 43.14
C CYS A 24 12.77 25.51 44.09
N ASP A 25 12.48 25.86 45.32
CA ASP A 25 12.50 25.16 46.58
C ASP A 25 11.37 24.13 46.75
N PRO A 26 11.60 23.02 47.49
CA PRO A 26 10.56 22.08 47.83
C PRO A 26 10.14 22.19 49.29
N SER A 27 8.89 22.46 49.56
CA SER A 27 8.35 22.20 50.90
C SER A 27 6.92 21.67 50.88
N ALA A 28 6.76 20.60 51.66
CA ALA A 28 5.55 20.07 52.28
C ALA A 28 4.65 19.14 51.41
N PHE A 29 4.74 17.84 51.62
CA PHE A 29 3.79 17.13 52.49
C PHE A 29 4.28 15.74 52.88
N ARG A 30 4.24 15.45 54.16
CA ARG A 30 4.63 14.19 54.82
C ARG A 30 3.62 13.07 54.56
N ALA A 31 4.16 11.86 54.46
CA ALA A 31 3.50 10.56 54.44
C ALA A 31 2.76 10.21 55.76
N PRO A 32 1.94 9.15 55.71
CA PRO A 32 2.28 8.04 56.61
C PRO A 32 2.48 6.71 55.88
N ARG A 33 3.44 5.95 56.43
CA ARG A 33 3.76 4.55 56.08
C ARG A 33 2.67 3.64 56.60
N THR A 34 2.24 2.66 55.77
CA THR A 34 1.93 1.32 56.27
C THR A 34 2.34 0.28 55.23
N ALA A 35 2.77 -0.84 55.74
CA ALA A 35 3.56 -1.87 55.13
C ALA A 35 2.78 -2.94 54.38
N MET A 36 3.51 -3.70 53.59
CA MET A 36 3.43 -5.09 53.18
C MET A 36 2.76 -5.46 51.87
N GLY A 37 3.59 -6.02 51.00
CA GLY A 37 3.39 -7.29 50.33
C GLY A 37 3.68 -7.28 48.82
N PRO A 38 4.45 -8.23 48.30
CA PRO A 38 5.06 -8.15 46.98
C PRO A 38 4.16 -8.78 45.91
N ARG A 39 3.75 -7.97 44.96
CA ARG A 39 3.31 -8.44 43.61
C ARG A 39 3.24 -7.25 42.63
N ALA A 40 4.40 -6.86 42.12
CA ALA A 40 4.49 -5.83 41.09
C ALA A 40 5.58 -6.23 40.08
N GLY A 41 5.29 -7.23 39.25
CA GLY A 41 6.21 -7.65 38.17
C GLY A 41 5.67 -7.52 36.76
N ALA A 42 4.39 -7.20 36.56
CA ALA A 42 3.76 -7.28 35.26
C ALA A 42 3.23 -5.96 34.68
N LEU A 43 3.27 -4.86 35.41
CA LEU A 43 2.74 -3.55 34.98
C LEU A 43 3.80 -2.56 34.49
N VAL A 44 5.07 -2.81 34.80
CA VAL A 44 6.17 -1.90 34.41
C VAL A 44 6.56 -2.08 32.94
N SER A 45 6.38 -3.27 32.37
CA SER A 45 6.74 -3.53 30.97
C SER A 45 5.78 -2.87 29.96
N ARG A 46 4.49 -2.72 30.30
CA ARG A 46 3.50 -2.07 29.40
C ARG A 46 3.56 -0.53 29.46
N GLY A 47 3.94 0.03 30.60
CA GLY A 47 4.13 1.47 30.73
C GLY A 47 5.36 1.97 29.98
N LEU A 48 6.44 1.20 29.96
CA LEU A 48 7.67 1.56 29.24
C LEU A 48 7.53 1.47 27.72
N ILE A 49 6.76 0.51 27.21
CA ILE A 49 6.46 0.40 25.77
C ILE A 49 5.53 1.53 25.33
N LEU A 50 4.56 1.93 26.16
CA LEU A 50 3.69 3.08 25.86
C LEU A 50 4.45 4.42 25.97
N CYS A 51 5.37 4.56 26.92
CA CYS A 51 6.24 5.73 27.00
C CYS A 51 7.25 5.79 25.85
N MET A 52 7.85 4.68 25.44
CA MET A 52 8.71 4.65 24.25
C MET A 52 7.91 4.90 22.95
N TRP A 53 6.65 4.43 22.88
CA TRP A 53 5.78 4.69 21.72
C TRP A 53 5.28 6.14 21.70
N LEU A 54 4.97 6.71 22.86
CA LEU A 54 4.62 8.13 22.99
C LEU A 54 5.82 9.06 22.82
N THR A 55 7.01 8.69 23.23
CA THR A 55 8.21 9.52 23.01
C THR A 55 8.73 9.45 21.56
N THR A 56 8.52 8.34 20.83
CA THR A 56 8.80 8.28 19.38
C THR A 56 7.72 8.95 18.53
N HIS A 57 6.50 9.14 19.05
CA HIS A 57 5.42 9.82 18.32
C HIS A 57 5.08 11.21 18.84
N CYS A 58 5.58 11.63 20.02
CA CYS A 58 5.49 13.00 20.52
C CYS A 58 6.70 13.88 20.17
N ALA A 59 7.75 13.32 19.54
CA ALA A 59 8.64 14.09 18.71
C ALA A 59 7.95 14.31 17.34
N GLY A 60 6.79 14.95 17.39
CA GLY A 60 6.32 15.71 16.24
C GLY A 60 7.45 16.70 15.91
N PRO A 61 7.75 16.96 14.63
CA PRO A 61 8.65 18.04 14.32
C PRO A 61 8.07 19.27 15.02
N HIS A 62 8.78 19.79 16.01
CA HIS A 62 8.63 21.16 16.38
C HIS A 62 8.63 21.89 15.04
N ALA A 63 7.52 22.54 14.72
CA ALA A 63 7.52 23.62 13.78
C ALA A 63 8.36 24.74 14.42
N GLU A 64 9.65 24.50 14.54
CA GLU A 64 10.60 25.58 14.44
C GLU A 64 10.28 26.19 13.09
N GLY A 65 9.81 27.43 13.13
CA GLY A 65 9.69 28.25 11.97
C GLY A 65 11.02 28.14 11.23
N PHE A 66 11.06 27.25 10.23
CA PHE A 66 12.10 27.30 9.23
C PHE A 66 11.89 28.66 8.57
N SER A 67 12.61 29.64 9.08
CA SER A 67 12.97 30.83 8.34
C SER A 67 13.34 30.31 6.97
N GLN A 68 12.73 30.88 5.99
CA GLN A 68 12.93 30.71 4.57
C GLN A 68 14.30 31.29 4.17
N GLU A 69 15.34 30.88 4.88
CA GLU A 69 16.70 30.96 4.38
C GLU A 69 16.78 29.83 3.36
N GLY A 70 16.74 30.27 2.10
CA GLY A 70 16.95 29.41 0.97
C GLY A 70 18.14 28.53 1.27
N LEU A 71 17.99 27.22 1.08
CA LEU A 71 19.11 26.31 0.94
C LEU A 71 19.91 26.83 -0.26
N ASP A 72 20.79 27.79 0.01
CA ASP A 72 21.75 28.27 -0.97
C ASP A 72 22.51 27.06 -1.49
N ALA A 73 22.41 26.84 -2.79
CA ALA A 73 23.10 25.78 -3.53
C ALA A 73 24.64 25.84 -3.36
N SER A 74 25.17 26.87 -2.70
CA SER A 74 26.59 27.09 -2.47
C SER A 74 27.23 26.22 -1.38
N ARG A 75 26.48 25.39 -0.65
CA ARG A 75 27.00 24.53 0.40
C ARG A 75 27.03 23.05 -0.01
N ALA A 76 27.90 22.71 -0.95
CA ALA A 76 28.18 21.30 -1.32
C ALA A 76 28.53 20.42 -0.11
N ASP A 77 29.17 21.02 0.91
CA ASP A 77 29.58 20.33 2.14
C ASP A 77 28.41 19.95 3.06
N LEU A 78 27.24 20.60 2.93
CA LEU A 78 26.03 20.27 3.71
C LEU A 78 25.46 18.91 3.38
N TRP A 79 25.50 18.48 2.13
CA TRP A 79 24.98 17.19 1.70
C TRP A 79 25.88 16.03 2.14
N ALA A 80 27.19 16.24 2.19
CA ALA A 80 28.14 15.24 2.68
C ALA A 80 27.96 14.93 4.18
N SER A 81 27.49 15.92 4.96
CA SER A 81 27.23 15.78 6.40
C SER A 81 25.74 15.60 6.75
N ALA A 82 24.82 15.63 5.76
CA ALA A 82 23.39 15.54 5.97
C ALA A 82 22.99 14.23 6.66
N ASN A 83 22.13 14.35 7.67
CA ASN A 83 21.54 13.22 8.36
C ASN A 83 20.31 12.68 7.58
N THR A 84 19.85 11.47 7.94
CA THR A 84 18.72 10.80 7.27
C THR A 84 17.46 11.67 7.23
N SER A 85 17.13 12.40 8.29
CA SER A 85 15.92 13.25 8.34
C SER A 85 15.99 14.41 7.34
N LEU A 86 17.15 15.03 7.17
CA LEU A 86 17.34 16.09 6.17
C LEU A 86 17.23 15.53 4.76
N LEU A 87 17.83 14.36 4.50
CA LEU A 87 17.76 13.69 3.20
C LEU A 87 16.34 13.24 2.83
N GLN A 88 15.53 12.80 3.81
CA GLN A 88 14.11 12.51 3.60
C GLN A 88 13.29 13.75 3.20
N GLY A 89 13.73 14.93 3.62
CA GLY A 89 13.16 16.22 3.23
C GLY A 89 13.51 16.68 1.81
N PHE A 90 14.17 15.84 0.99
CA PHE A 90 14.58 16.15 -0.37
C PHE A 90 13.43 16.74 -1.21
N ARG A 91 13.73 17.83 -1.93
CA ARG A 91 12.82 18.52 -2.85
C ARG A 91 13.47 18.72 -4.20
N CYS A 92 12.69 18.60 -5.27
CA CYS A 92 13.16 18.65 -6.64
C CYS A 92 13.67 20.03 -7.07
N GLN A 93 12.93 21.08 -6.78
CA GLN A 93 13.29 22.43 -7.25
C GLN A 93 14.66 22.92 -6.78
N PRO A 94 14.99 22.88 -5.48
CA PRO A 94 16.34 23.20 -5.05
C PRO A 94 17.42 22.28 -5.64
N ALA A 95 17.09 21.00 -5.78
CA ALA A 95 18.05 20.02 -6.30
C ALA A 95 18.33 20.16 -7.80
N SER A 96 17.43 20.77 -8.58
CA SER A 96 17.66 21.04 -10.01
C SER A 96 18.77 22.06 -10.28
N GLN A 97 19.19 22.80 -9.25
CA GLN A 97 20.28 23.77 -9.32
C GLN A 97 21.64 23.16 -8.94
N LEU A 98 21.67 21.89 -8.50
CA LEU A 98 22.91 21.22 -8.12
C LEU A 98 23.75 20.90 -9.37
N SER A 99 25.07 21.00 -9.23
CA SER A 99 25.99 20.50 -10.25
C SER A 99 25.93 18.97 -10.33
N ARG A 100 26.45 18.40 -11.43
CA ARG A 100 26.53 16.94 -11.61
C ARG A 100 27.18 16.24 -10.42
N ASP A 101 28.31 16.77 -9.94
CA ASP A 101 29.07 16.16 -8.84
C ASP A 101 28.34 16.25 -7.50
N GLN A 102 27.68 17.37 -7.24
CA GLN A 102 26.84 17.56 -6.05
C GLN A 102 25.65 16.60 -6.04
N LEU A 103 24.97 16.44 -7.17
CA LEU A 103 23.85 15.53 -7.31
C LEU A 103 24.31 14.06 -7.15
N SER A 104 25.46 13.70 -7.76
CA SER A 104 26.05 12.36 -7.59
C SER A 104 26.40 12.08 -6.13
N ALA A 105 27.01 13.03 -5.42
CA ALA A 105 27.32 12.92 -3.99
C ALA A 105 26.05 12.75 -3.14
N LEU A 106 24.99 13.52 -3.44
CA LEU A 106 23.69 13.42 -2.78
C LEU A 106 23.08 12.02 -2.96
N ILE A 107 23.01 11.50 -4.18
CA ILE A 107 22.43 10.19 -4.47
C ILE A 107 23.21 9.08 -3.75
N ARG A 108 24.55 9.11 -3.80
CA ARG A 108 25.41 8.14 -3.09
C ARG A 108 25.22 8.21 -1.59
N ARG A 109 25.04 9.41 -1.04
CA ARG A 109 24.75 9.58 0.40
C ARG A 109 23.41 9.00 0.78
N MET A 110 22.36 9.22 -0.03
CA MET A 110 21.04 8.60 0.18
C MET A 110 21.14 7.07 0.15
N ALA A 111 21.92 6.51 -0.79
CA ALA A 111 22.16 5.07 -0.85
C ALA A 111 22.87 4.52 0.39
N SER A 112 23.95 5.20 0.85
CA SER A 112 24.73 4.76 2.01
C SER A 112 23.94 4.80 3.32
N GLN A 113 23.00 5.72 3.46
CA GLN A 113 22.13 5.86 4.63
C GLN A 113 20.80 5.13 4.50
N GLN A 114 20.56 4.43 3.39
CA GLN A 114 19.31 3.73 3.09
C GLN A 114 18.07 4.62 3.31
N VAL A 115 18.12 5.85 2.79
CA VAL A 115 17.06 6.86 2.95
C VAL A 115 15.83 6.41 2.19
N LEU A 116 14.70 6.28 2.89
CA LEU A 116 13.41 5.97 2.26
C LEU A 116 12.80 7.26 1.68
N LEU A 117 12.74 7.32 0.35
CA LEU A 117 12.11 8.41 -0.39
C LEU A 117 10.73 8.00 -0.90
N LYS A 118 9.87 8.99 -1.08
CA LYS A 118 8.54 8.79 -1.67
C LYS A 118 8.66 8.66 -3.20
N ALA A 119 7.70 7.98 -3.82
CA ALA A 119 7.68 7.77 -5.28
C ALA A 119 7.88 9.07 -6.08
N TRP A 120 7.23 10.18 -5.70
CA TRP A 120 7.40 11.47 -6.37
C TRP A 120 8.81 12.06 -6.24
N GLN A 121 9.51 11.82 -5.11
CA GLN A 121 10.89 12.23 -4.91
C GLN A 121 11.84 11.42 -5.79
N LEU A 122 11.60 10.11 -5.87
CA LEU A 122 12.39 9.18 -6.70
C LEU A 122 12.21 9.46 -8.18
N SER A 123 10.98 9.70 -8.66
CA SER A 123 10.70 10.05 -10.06
C SER A 123 11.48 11.30 -10.48
N CYS A 124 11.40 12.36 -9.68
CA CYS A 124 12.13 13.57 -9.94
C CYS A 124 13.67 13.38 -9.87
N LEU A 125 14.15 12.65 -8.86
CA LEU A 125 15.60 12.38 -8.73
C LEU A 125 16.12 11.57 -9.90
N ALA A 126 15.32 10.64 -10.44
CA ALA A 126 15.63 9.88 -11.64
C ALA A 126 15.76 10.78 -12.87
N ASN A 127 14.86 11.76 -13.05
CA ASN A 127 14.91 12.72 -14.14
C ASN A 127 16.14 13.64 -14.01
N LEU A 128 16.47 14.09 -12.81
CA LEU A 128 17.71 14.86 -12.59
C LEU A 128 18.95 14.02 -12.87
N ALA A 129 18.97 12.75 -12.44
CA ALA A 129 20.09 11.85 -12.76
C ALA A 129 20.24 11.62 -14.27
N ALA A 130 19.12 11.51 -14.99
CA ALA A 130 19.13 11.41 -16.46
C ALA A 130 19.69 12.69 -17.12
N LEU A 131 19.21 13.86 -16.69
CA LEU A 131 19.66 15.17 -17.21
C LEU A 131 21.17 15.38 -17.04
N HIS A 132 21.73 14.88 -15.94
CA HIS A 132 23.18 15.00 -15.66
C HIS A 132 24.00 13.78 -16.14
N GLY A 133 23.40 12.82 -16.85
CA GLY A 133 24.10 11.64 -17.36
C GLY A 133 24.65 10.70 -16.27
N LEU A 134 23.98 10.64 -15.10
CA LEU A 134 24.39 9.83 -13.94
C LEU A 134 23.81 8.41 -13.95
N GLN A 135 23.01 8.05 -14.96
CA GLN A 135 22.34 6.73 -14.98
C GLN A 135 23.34 5.56 -15.09
N SER A 136 24.50 5.77 -15.70
CA SER A 136 25.59 4.79 -15.74
C SER A 136 26.17 4.43 -14.37
N ASP A 137 26.03 5.32 -13.38
CA ASP A 137 26.51 5.12 -12.02
C ASP A 137 25.52 4.30 -11.16
N PHE A 138 24.54 3.65 -11.79
CA PHE A 138 23.45 2.91 -11.11
C PHE A 138 23.91 1.91 -10.01
N PRO A 139 25.09 1.28 -10.07
CA PRO A 139 25.53 0.40 -8.99
C PRO A 139 25.68 1.09 -7.63
N LEU A 140 25.88 2.41 -7.63
CA LEU A 140 26.07 3.24 -6.45
C LEU A 140 24.76 3.91 -5.98
N HIS A 141 23.67 3.74 -6.73
CA HIS A 141 22.39 4.38 -6.49
C HIS A 141 21.47 3.52 -5.61
N PRO A 142 20.50 4.13 -4.87
CA PRO A 142 19.49 3.37 -4.14
C PRO A 142 18.69 2.48 -5.11
N PRO A 143 18.36 1.21 -4.74
CA PRO A 143 17.57 0.33 -5.59
C PRO A 143 16.22 0.93 -6.02
N ASP A 144 15.54 1.61 -5.11
CA ASP A 144 14.26 2.26 -5.38
C ASP A 144 14.35 3.32 -6.49
N LEU A 145 15.48 4.01 -6.60
CA LEU A 145 15.69 5.02 -7.63
C LEU A 145 15.75 4.39 -9.04
N LEU A 146 16.33 3.19 -9.15
CA LEU A 146 16.46 2.49 -10.43
C LEU A 146 15.09 2.12 -11.03
N LEU A 147 14.08 1.93 -10.20
CA LEU A 147 12.71 1.65 -10.64
C LEU A 147 12.12 2.77 -11.53
N PHE A 148 12.64 3.99 -11.38
CA PHE A 148 12.18 5.18 -12.12
C PHE A 148 13.08 5.55 -13.31
N TYR A 149 14.17 4.82 -13.56
CA TYR A 149 15.05 5.10 -14.69
C TYR A 149 14.39 4.78 -16.02
N ASN A 150 14.80 5.52 -17.08
CA ASN A 150 14.45 5.17 -18.44
C ASN A 150 15.26 3.93 -18.86
N LEU A 151 14.53 2.84 -19.13
CA LEU A 151 15.15 1.56 -19.47
C LEU A 151 15.82 1.53 -20.85
N GLY A 152 15.44 2.46 -21.75
CA GLY A 152 16.07 2.60 -23.06
C GLY A 152 17.54 3.03 -23.01
N HIS A 153 18.00 3.55 -21.87
CA HIS A 153 19.40 3.95 -21.66
C HIS A 153 20.26 2.87 -20.97
N VAL A 154 19.66 1.76 -20.55
CA VAL A 154 20.39 0.64 -19.96
C VAL A 154 21.08 -0.14 -21.09
N GLN A 155 22.41 -0.19 -21.06
CA GLN A 155 23.17 -0.96 -22.05
C GLN A 155 22.92 -2.45 -21.88
N GLU A 156 22.93 -3.20 -22.98
CA GLU A 156 22.71 -4.65 -22.96
C GLU A 156 23.73 -5.38 -22.06
N ALA A 157 24.97 -4.93 -22.05
CA ALA A 157 26.03 -5.46 -21.19
C ALA A 157 25.73 -5.30 -19.69
N ASP A 158 25.05 -4.21 -19.30
CA ASP A 158 24.75 -3.87 -17.90
C ASP A 158 23.39 -4.37 -17.44
N CYS A 159 22.59 -4.90 -18.35
CA CYS A 159 21.21 -5.29 -18.15
C CYS A 159 21.02 -6.21 -16.94
N ARG A 160 21.84 -7.25 -16.78
CA ARG A 160 21.75 -8.18 -15.64
C ARG A 160 22.11 -7.51 -14.32
N ALA A 161 23.16 -6.69 -14.30
CA ALA A 161 23.59 -5.96 -13.11
C ALA A 161 22.52 -4.94 -12.69
N PHE A 162 21.95 -4.22 -13.65
CA PHE A 162 20.85 -3.28 -13.43
C PHE A 162 19.61 -3.98 -12.88
N THR A 163 19.15 -5.07 -13.52
CA THR A 163 17.99 -5.85 -13.09
C THR A 163 18.16 -6.37 -11.67
N GLY A 164 19.31 -6.97 -11.36
CA GLY A 164 19.57 -7.51 -10.01
C GLY A 164 19.64 -6.43 -8.92
N ARG A 165 20.02 -5.21 -9.28
CA ARG A 165 19.99 -4.07 -8.36
C ARG A 165 18.57 -3.52 -8.20
N ALA A 166 17.84 -3.28 -9.30
CA ALA A 166 16.46 -2.80 -9.30
C ALA A 166 15.51 -3.78 -8.58
N ALA A 167 15.75 -5.08 -8.70
CA ALA A 167 14.98 -6.14 -8.04
C ALA A 167 15.09 -6.14 -6.49
N GLN A 168 15.94 -5.30 -5.91
CA GLN A 168 16.03 -5.09 -4.46
C GLN A 168 15.12 -3.95 -3.98
N GLY A 169 14.58 -3.13 -4.89
CA GLY A 169 13.72 -1.99 -4.61
C GLY A 169 12.27 -2.40 -4.31
N ASP A 170 11.48 -1.44 -3.80
CA ASP A 170 10.06 -1.61 -3.53
C ASP A 170 9.22 -1.30 -4.77
N THR A 171 8.75 -2.33 -5.47
CA THR A 171 7.93 -2.18 -6.68
C THR A 171 6.56 -1.54 -6.44
N GLU A 172 6.07 -1.47 -5.19
CA GLU A 172 4.83 -0.76 -4.86
C GLU A 172 4.95 0.76 -5.06
N LEU A 173 6.16 1.29 -5.10
CA LEU A 173 6.43 2.68 -5.50
C LEU A 173 5.98 2.99 -6.94
N LEU A 174 5.85 1.98 -7.79
CA LEU A 174 5.37 2.09 -9.18
C LEU A 174 3.84 1.84 -9.31
N ALA A 175 3.08 1.77 -8.22
CA ALA A 175 1.64 1.46 -8.26
C ALA A 175 0.83 2.39 -9.21
N ASN A 176 1.23 3.66 -9.32
CA ASN A 176 0.60 4.65 -10.19
C ASN A 176 1.31 4.81 -11.57
N LEU A 177 2.30 3.98 -11.87
CA LEU A 177 3.08 4.00 -13.12
C LEU A 177 3.04 2.61 -13.79
N PRO A 178 1.87 2.17 -14.27
CA PRO A 178 1.71 0.79 -14.77
C PRO A 178 2.59 0.49 -15.99
N ASP A 179 2.82 1.47 -16.88
CA ASP A 179 3.66 1.29 -18.06
C ASP A 179 5.13 1.11 -17.67
N GLN A 180 5.63 1.88 -16.71
CA GLN A 180 6.99 1.73 -16.18
C GLN A 180 7.18 0.37 -15.49
N ARG A 181 6.18 -0.06 -14.69
CA ARG A 181 6.20 -1.37 -14.01
C ARG A 181 6.24 -2.51 -15.03
N ALA A 182 5.39 -2.45 -16.07
CA ALA A 182 5.36 -3.43 -17.16
C ALA A 182 6.66 -3.41 -17.99
N ALA A 183 7.19 -2.22 -18.31
CA ALA A 183 8.43 -2.07 -19.05
C ALA A 183 9.63 -2.66 -18.28
N LEU A 184 9.69 -2.43 -16.96
CA LEU A 184 10.74 -2.98 -16.11
C LEU A 184 10.70 -4.51 -16.10
N GLN A 185 9.53 -5.11 -15.94
CA GLN A 185 9.34 -6.55 -15.99
C GLN A 185 9.72 -7.13 -17.37
N HIS A 186 9.25 -6.50 -18.44
CA HIS A 186 9.56 -6.93 -19.81
C HIS A 186 11.07 -6.84 -20.10
N SER A 187 11.71 -5.73 -19.74
CA SER A 187 13.16 -5.55 -19.89
C SER A 187 13.94 -6.59 -19.09
N ALA A 188 13.53 -6.87 -17.86
CA ALA A 188 14.17 -7.88 -17.02
C ALA A 188 14.08 -9.29 -17.63
N LEU A 189 12.91 -9.69 -18.17
CA LEU A 189 12.74 -10.98 -18.84
C LEU A 189 13.50 -11.06 -20.17
N ALA A 190 13.51 -9.97 -20.96
CA ALA A 190 14.28 -9.89 -22.20
C ALA A 190 15.79 -10.05 -21.95
N CYS A 191 16.29 -9.43 -20.87
CA CYS A 191 17.66 -9.53 -20.40
C CYS A 191 18.10 -10.98 -20.08
N LEU A 192 17.17 -11.82 -19.66
CA LEU A 192 17.42 -13.24 -19.40
C LEU A 192 17.36 -14.10 -20.66
N GLY A 193 16.91 -13.57 -21.80
CA GLY A 193 16.71 -14.33 -23.04
C GLY A 193 15.61 -15.38 -22.95
N VAL A 194 14.62 -15.20 -22.09
CA VAL A 194 13.62 -16.22 -21.79
C VAL A 194 12.43 -16.12 -22.75
N SER A 195 12.05 -17.24 -23.34
CA SER A 195 10.89 -17.36 -24.23
C SER A 195 9.56 -17.33 -23.45
N HIS A 196 8.47 -16.94 -24.09
CA HIS A 196 7.13 -16.97 -23.49
C HIS A 196 6.42 -18.33 -23.67
N PRO A 197 5.80 -18.94 -22.62
CA PRO A 197 5.83 -18.50 -21.21
C PRO A 197 7.19 -18.75 -20.57
N PRO A 198 7.68 -17.84 -19.71
CA PRO A 198 9.01 -17.96 -19.15
C PRO A 198 9.12 -19.15 -18.20
N ARG A 199 10.11 -20.01 -18.46
CA ARG A 199 10.56 -21.05 -17.52
C ARG A 199 11.85 -20.56 -16.89
N LEU A 200 11.75 -20.05 -15.68
CA LEU A 200 12.87 -19.42 -14.98
C LEU A 200 13.64 -20.48 -14.19
N SER A 201 14.97 -20.42 -14.29
CA SER A 201 15.86 -21.21 -13.45
C SER A 201 16.02 -20.56 -12.07
N ALA A 202 16.60 -21.28 -11.10
CA ALA A 202 16.87 -20.75 -9.77
C ALA A 202 17.76 -19.48 -9.82
N SER A 203 18.74 -19.41 -10.74
CA SER A 203 19.60 -18.24 -10.94
C SER A 203 18.85 -17.04 -11.50
N ASP A 204 17.90 -17.28 -12.42
CA ASP A 204 17.07 -16.21 -12.98
C ASP A 204 16.12 -15.64 -11.92
N LEU A 205 15.54 -16.50 -11.09
CA LEU A 205 14.68 -16.11 -9.98
C LEU A 205 15.44 -15.28 -8.95
N LEU A 206 16.68 -15.65 -8.64
CA LEU A 206 17.52 -14.88 -7.72
C LEU A 206 17.78 -13.46 -8.27
N LEU A 207 18.03 -13.34 -9.58
CA LEU A 207 18.24 -12.06 -10.25
C LEU A 207 16.96 -11.21 -10.28
N LEU A 208 15.81 -11.83 -10.59
CA LEU A 208 14.53 -11.12 -10.69
C LEU A 208 13.98 -10.64 -9.34
N GLY A 209 14.36 -11.25 -8.23
CA GLY A 209 13.96 -10.80 -6.89
C GLY A 209 12.46 -10.53 -6.75
N VAL A 210 12.09 -9.29 -6.40
CA VAL A 210 10.68 -8.86 -6.25
C VAL A 210 9.94 -8.67 -7.58
N LEU A 211 10.63 -8.60 -8.71
CA LEU A 211 9.97 -8.47 -10.02
C LEU A 211 9.14 -9.71 -10.39
N VAL A 212 9.35 -10.83 -9.72
CA VAL A 212 8.51 -12.04 -9.80
C VAL A 212 7.07 -11.78 -9.34
N CYS A 213 6.83 -10.76 -8.52
CA CYS A 213 5.50 -10.47 -7.98
C CYS A 213 4.46 -10.08 -9.05
N ASP A 214 4.92 -9.66 -10.22
CA ASP A 214 4.08 -9.28 -11.36
C ASP A 214 3.93 -10.40 -12.40
N MET A 215 4.50 -11.59 -12.14
CA MET A 215 4.43 -12.71 -13.06
C MET A 215 3.05 -13.35 -13.10
N GLU A 216 2.71 -13.88 -14.27
CA GLU A 216 1.50 -14.69 -14.44
C GLU A 216 1.57 -16.02 -13.68
N ALA A 217 0.41 -16.50 -13.24
CA ALA A 217 0.27 -17.75 -12.50
C ALA A 217 0.87 -18.97 -13.25
N SER A 218 0.70 -19.02 -14.56
CA SER A 218 1.27 -20.05 -15.45
C SER A 218 2.80 -20.09 -15.38
N SER A 219 3.43 -18.93 -15.41
CA SER A 219 4.88 -18.78 -15.34
C SER A 219 5.43 -19.17 -13.96
N ILE A 220 4.70 -18.86 -12.88
CA ILE A 220 5.05 -19.28 -11.52
C ILE A 220 5.09 -20.81 -11.42
N VAL A 221 4.07 -21.50 -11.92
CA VAL A 221 4.01 -22.97 -11.88
C VAL A 221 5.08 -23.63 -12.75
N ALA A 222 5.41 -23.00 -13.89
CA ALA A 222 6.41 -23.51 -14.83
C ALA A 222 7.87 -23.29 -14.37
N SER A 223 8.10 -22.34 -13.46
CA SER A 223 9.42 -21.95 -12.98
C SER A 223 10.01 -22.96 -11.97
N ASP A 224 11.28 -22.77 -11.66
CA ASP A 224 11.96 -23.53 -10.61
C ASP A 224 11.25 -23.33 -9.26
N PRO A 225 11.14 -24.36 -8.41
CA PRO A 225 10.51 -24.26 -7.07
C PRO A 225 11.08 -23.19 -6.13
N HIS A 226 12.29 -22.69 -6.37
CA HIS A 226 12.88 -21.57 -5.62
C HIS A 226 12.09 -20.27 -5.76
N VAL A 227 11.13 -20.19 -6.72
CA VAL A 227 10.18 -19.09 -6.86
C VAL A 227 9.45 -18.77 -5.54
N LEU A 228 9.31 -19.74 -4.63
CA LEU A 228 8.74 -19.51 -3.29
C LEU A 228 9.45 -18.42 -2.51
N GLN A 229 10.78 -18.35 -2.60
CA GLN A 229 11.58 -17.34 -1.89
C GLN A 229 11.29 -15.93 -2.43
N ASN A 230 11.03 -15.80 -3.72
CA ASN A 230 10.62 -14.54 -4.33
C ASN A 230 9.20 -14.15 -3.90
N LEU A 231 8.26 -15.10 -3.97
CA LEU A 231 6.86 -14.89 -3.59
C LEU A 231 6.69 -14.45 -2.13
N GLN A 232 7.60 -14.86 -1.23
CA GLN A 232 7.62 -14.40 0.17
C GLN A 232 7.83 -12.88 0.30
N ARG A 233 8.52 -12.26 -0.66
CA ARG A 233 8.78 -10.82 -0.71
C ARG A 233 7.61 -10.03 -1.28
N CYS A 234 6.67 -10.69 -1.95
CA CYS A 234 5.53 -10.03 -2.56
C CYS A 234 4.58 -9.49 -1.48
N PRO A 235 4.14 -8.24 -1.55
CA PRO A 235 3.25 -7.64 -0.55
C PRO A 235 1.90 -8.35 -0.52
N ARG A 236 1.40 -8.78 -1.67
CA ARG A 236 0.15 -9.55 -1.83
C ARG A 236 0.25 -10.45 -3.05
N LEU A 237 -0.43 -11.61 -2.99
CA LEU A 237 -0.63 -12.47 -4.16
C LEU A 237 -2.06 -12.31 -4.67
N THR A 238 -2.20 -12.24 -5.98
CA THR A 238 -3.51 -12.31 -6.66
C THR A 238 -4.14 -13.70 -6.45
N PRO A 239 -5.46 -13.84 -6.57
CA PRO A 239 -6.11 -15.16 -6.45
C PRO A 239 -5.54 -16.22 -7.41
N ALA A 240 -5.14 -15.82 -8.63
CA ALA A 240 -4.51 -16.72 -9.59
C ALA A 240 -3.11 -17.16 -9.13
N GLN A 241 -2.31 -16.25 -8.57
CA GLN A 241 -0.99 -16.56 -8.01
C GLN A 241 -1.10 -17.42 -6.74
N GLN A 242 -2.14 -17.22 -5.90
CA GLN A 242 -2.42 -18.08 -4.75
C GLN A 242 -2.77 -19.51 -5.20
N ALA A 243 -3.54 -19.67 -6.27
CA ALA A 243 -3.82 -20.98 -6.86
C ALA A 243 -2.53 -21.62 -7.40
N ALA A 244 -1.68 -20.87 -8.09
CA ALA A 244 -0.38 -21.33 -8.59
C ALA A 244 0.54 -21.76 -7.43
N LEU A 245 0.59 -21.00 -6.34
CA LEU A 245 1.32 -21.36 -5.12
C LEU A 245 0.83 -22.71 -4.56
N ASN A 246 -0.48 -22.90 -4.42
CA ASN A 246 -1.05 -24.15 -3.93
C ASN A 246 -0.74 -25.33 -4.86
N THR A 247 -0.78 -25.12 -6.18
CA THR A 247 -0.37 -26.12 -7.18
C THR A 247 1.10 -26.49 -7.01
N LEU A 248 1.97 -25.51 -6.85
CA LEU A 248 3.39 -25.72 -6.65
C LEU A 248 3.69 -26.49 -5.34
N LEU A 249 3.03 -26.12 -4.24
CA LEU A 249 3.15 -26.80 -2.96
C LEU A 249 2.63 -28.25 -3.02
N THR A 250 1.52 -28.50 -3.72
CA THR A 250 0.95 -29.84 -3.89
C THR A 250 1.85 -30.74 -4.72
N SER A 251 2.63 -30.19 -5.66
CA SER A 251 3.51 -30.96 -6.53
C SER A 251 4.62 -31.71 -5.80
N GLY A 252 4.93 -31.33 -4.55
CA GLY A 252 5.99 -31.91 -3.74
C GLY A 252 7.42 -31.60 -4.22
N ARG A 253 7.57 -30.79 -5.28
CA ARG A 253 8.88 -30.44 -5.86
C ARG A 253 9.61 -29.34 -5.11
N THR A 254 8.94 -28.67 -4.18
CA THR A 254 9.52 -27.62 -3.35
C THR A 254 10.47 -28.19 -2.30
N VAL A 255 11.27 -27.33 -1.67
CA VAL A 255 12.15 -27.70 -0.54
C VAL A 255 11.38 -28.31 0.64
N LEU A 256 10.06 -28.09 0.72
CA LEU A 256 9.20 -28.67 1.75
C LEU A 256 8.86 -30.13 1.47
N GLY A 257 9.06 -30.60 0.24
CA GLY A 257 8.59 -31.92 -0.20
C GLY A 257 7.05 -32.02 -0.27
N PRO A 258 6.50 -33.23 -0.34
CA PRO A 258 5.06 -33.46 -0.38
C PRO A 258 4.39 -33.04 0.95
N PRO A 259 3.12 -32.63 0.97
CA PRO A 259 2.44 -32.09 2.15
C PRO A 259 2.45 -33.02 3.37
N ILE A 260 2.46 -34.32 3.18
CA ILE A 260 2.50 -35.33 4.25
C ILE A 260 3.83 -35.29 5.02
N SER A 261 4.92 -34.84 4.40
CA SER A 261 6.26 -34.77 5.00
C SER A 261 6.57 -33.42 5.65
N TRP A 262 5.66 -32.45 5.57
CA TRP A 262 5.92 -31.13 6.13
C TRP A 262 6.08 -31.19 7.66
N ASN A 263 7.04 -30.44 8.16
CA ASN A 263 7.28 -30.22 9.58
C ASN A 263 6.97 -28.76 9.97
N LEU A 264 6.98 -28.49 11.25
CA LEU A 264 6.68 -27.16 11.81
C LEU A 264 7.66 -26.09 11.29
N GLU A 265 8.95 -26.42 11.22
CA GLU A 265 9.99 -25.50 10.75
C GLU A 265 9.79 -25.11 9.29
N GLY A 266 9.49 -26.07 8.41
CA GLY A 266 9.18 -25.82 7.00
C GLY A 266 7.95 -24.94 6.80
N LEU A 267 6.89 -25.17 7.60
CA LEU A 267 5.69 -24.30 7.58
C LEU A 267 5.99 -22.89 8.06
N GLN A 268 6.81 -22.75 9.10
CA GLN A 268 7.27 -21.45 9.60
C GLN A 268 8.14 -20.73 8.56
N ALA A 269 8.98 -21.47 7.84
CA ALA A 269 9.83 -20.94 6.77
C ALA A 269 9.01 -20.38 5.59
N LEU A 270 7.77 -20.84 5.35
CA LEU A 270 6.85 -20.21 4.37
C LEU A 270 6.45 -18.76 4.74
N GLY A 271 6.55 -18.40 6.02
CA GLY A 271 6.19 -17.06 6.48
C GLY A 271 4.77 -16.66 6.08
N ARG A 272 4.63 -15.53 5.41
CA ARG A 272 3.31 -15.01 4.96
C ARG A 272 2.61 -15.91 3.94
N LEU A 273 3.34 -16.69 3.14
CA LEU A 273 2.73 -17.58 2.15
C LEU A 273 1.87 -18.66 2.80
N ALA A 274 2.15 -19.04 4.04
CA ALA A 274 1.35 -20.02 4.76
C ALA A 274 -0.11 -19.57 4.94
N THR A 275 -0.39 -18.27 4.92
CA THR A 275 -1.76 -17.74 5.00
C THR A 275 -2.60 -18.02 3.75
N TYR A 276 -1.97 -18.37 2.64
CA TYR A 276 -2.62 -18.68 1.36
C TYR A 276 -2.82 -20.18 1.10
N ILE A 277 -2.39 -21.05 2.03
CA ILE A 277 -2.55 -22.50 1.91
C ILE A 277 -4.04 -22.84 1.94
N SER A 278 -4.49 -23.60 0.92
CA SER A 278 -5.88 -24.01 0.76
C SER A 278 -6.31 -25.10 1.75
N ALA A 279 -7.61 -25.20 2.03
CA ALA A 279 -8.16 -26.22 2.90
C ALA A 279 -7.85 -27.65 2.40
N SER A 280 -7.85 -27.87 1.08
CA SER A 280 -7.50 -29.17 0.48
C SER A 280 -6.04 -29.57 0.75
N LEU A 281 -5.16 -28.62 0.82
CA LEU A 281 -3.75 -28.85 1.11
C LEU A 281 -3.54 -29.12 2.61
N TRP A 282 -4.23 -28.38 3.49
CA TRP A 282 -4.20 -28.63 4.94
C TRP A 282 -4.69 -30.03 5.33
N MET A 283 -5.62 -30.62 4.57
CA MET A 283 -6.07 -31.99 4.78
C MET A 283 -4.98 -33.05 4.57
N GLN A 284 -3.90 -32.72 3.84
CA GLN A 284 -2.78 -33.63 3.56
C GLN A 284 -1.64 -33.48 4.56
N VAL A 285 -1.63 -32.42 5.36
CA VAL A 285 -0.60 -32.16 6.40
C VAL A 285 -0.90 -33.04 7.62
N GLN A 286 0.17 -33.56 8.25
CA GLN A 286 0.05 -34.30 9.52
C GLN A 286 -0.66 -33.48 10.58
N GLU A 287 -1.62 -34.11 11.29
CA GLU A 287 -2.49 -33.42 12.22
C GLU A 287 -1.71 -32.70 13.34
N ALA A 288 -0.73 -33.34 13.96
CA ALA A 288 0.05 -32.75 15.04
C ALA A 288 0.79 -31.51 14.57
N VAL A 289 1.46 -31.57 13.41
CA VAL A 289 2.20 -30.44 12.82
C VAL A 289 1.26 -29.30 12.48
N GLY A 290 0.08 -29.60 11.91
CA GLY A 290 -0.93 -28.60 11.60
C GLY A 290 -1.47 -27.88 12.85
N LEU A 291 -1.66 -28.60 13.95
CA LEU A 291 -2.12 -28.03 15.24
C LEU A 291 -1.06 -27.12 15.87
N ASP A 292 0.20 -27.56 15.90
CA ASP A 292 1.30 -26.78 16.44
C ASP A 292 1.52 -25.50 15.63
N PHE A 293 1.42 -25.61 14.31
CA PHE A 293 1.51 -24.44 13.42
C PHE A 293 0.32 -23.48 13.64
N PHE A 294 -0.90 -23.99 13.75
CA PHE A 294 -2.09 -23.20 14.03
C PHE A 294 -1.92 -22.40 15.32
N GLY A 295 -1.52 -23.06 16.40
CA GLY A 295 -1.25 -22.42 17.69
C GLY A 295 -0.20 -21.31 17.58
N SER A 296 0.91 -21.58 16.89
CA SER A 296 1.98 -20.60 16.68
C SER A 296 1.51 -19.35 15.91
N MET A 297 0.66 -19.52 14.91
CA MET A 297 0.09 -18.42 14.11
C MET A 297 -0.90 -17.58 14.92
N VAL A 298 -1.77 -18.23 15.72
CA VAL A 298 -2.70 -17.53 16.61
C VAL A 298 -1.92 -16.77 17.70
N ALA A 299 -0.91 -17.38 18.30
CA ALA A 299 -0.03 -16.72 19.26
C ALA A 299 0.69 -15.50 18.66
N ALA A 300 1.19 -15.62 17.44
CA ALA A 300 1.81 -14.50 16.72
C ALA A 300 0.83 -13.35 16.44
N CYS A 301 -0.42 -13.66 16.11
CA CYS A 301 -1.49 -12.68 15.93
C CYS A 301 -1.83 -11.97 17.25
N ARG A 302 -2.00 -12.73 18.33
CA ARG A 302 -2.28 -12.18 19.67
C ARG A 302 -1.15 -11.31 20.20
N ALA A 303 0.08 -11.61 19.82
CA ALA A 303 1.27 -10.80 20.12
C ALA A 303 1.40 -9.56 19.20
N GLY A 304 0.48 -9.34 18.25
CA GLY A 304 0.50 -8.20 17.32
C GLY A 304 1.58 -8.30 16.21
N ARG A 305 2.22 -9.46 16.05
CA ARG A 305 3.24 -9.69 15.01
C ARG A 305 2.63 -9.97 13.63
N LEU A 306 1.38 -10.40 13.59
CA LEU A 306 0.64 -10.67 12.36
C LEU A 306 -0.71 -9.94 12.39
N SER A 307 -1.13 -9.46 11.22
CA SER A 307 -2.41 -8.77 11.08
C SER A 307 -3.58 -9.75 11.26
N GLN A 308 -4.61 -9.34 11.98
CA GLN A 308 -5.83 -10.14 12.14
C GLN A 308 -6.50 -10.45 10.80
N ARG A 309 -6.35 -9.59 9.80
CA ARG A 309 -6.93 -9.79 8.46
C ARG A 309 -6.29 -10.98 7.75
N ASP A 310 -4.96 -11.03 7.74
CA ASP A 310 -4.21 -12.09 7.04
C ASP A 310 -4.40 -13.45 7.72
N ILE A 311 -4.32 -13.46 9.05
CA ILE A 311 -4.53 -14.68 9.86
C ILE A 311 -5.96 -15.21 9.76
N ARG A 312 -6.96 -14.37 9.63
CA ARG A 312 -8.36 -14.81 9.55
C ARG A 312 -8.60 -15.69 8.33
N HIS A 313 -7.97 -15.38 7.20
CA HIS A 313 -8.04 -16.23 6.01
C HIS A 313 -7.44 -17.61 6.27
N PHE A 314 -6.25 -17.67 6.87
CA PHE A 314 -5.60 -18.92 7.28
C PHE A 314 -6.49 -19.74 8.24
N VAL A 315 -6.98 -19.11 9.31
CA VAL A 315 -7.83 -19.76 10.30
C VAL A 315 -9.09 -20.36 9.66
N THR A 316 -9.75 -19.60 8.78
CA THR A 316 -10.94 -20.07 8.06
C THR A 316 -10.61 -21.30 7.22
N SER A 317 -9.54 -21.25 6.40
CA SER A 317 -9.08 -22.35 5.55
C SER A 317 -8.72 -23.60 6.37
N PHE A 318 -8.03 -23.42 7.50
CA PHE A 318 -7.65 -24.53 8.39
C PHE A 318 -8.86 -25.18 9.08
N LEU A 319 -9.78 -24.37 9.60
CA LEU A 319 -11.03 -24.88 10.23
C LEU A 319 -11.91 -25.60 9.21
N GLU A 320 -11.99 -25.12 7.97
CA GLU A 320 -12.69 -25.84 6.88
C GLU A 320 -12.06 -27.20 6.60
N ALA A 321 -10.73 -27.28 6.56
CA ALA A 321 -10.01 -28.54 6.38
C ALA A 321 -10.36 -29.53 7.50
N LYS A 322 -10.33 -29.07 8.75
CA LYS A 322 -10.70 -29.89 9.93
C LYS A 322 -12.14 -30.34 9.90
N ALA A 323 -13.08 -29.46 9.52
CA ALA A 323 -14.49 -29.81 9.38
C ALA A 323 -14.71 -30.87 8.31
N LYS A 324 -14.05 -30.76 7.15
CA LYS A 324 -14.09 -31.74 6.04
C LYS A 324 -13.50 -33.08 6.48
N ALA A 325 -12.34 -33.10 7.14
CA ALA A 325 -11.72 -34.31 7.65
C ALA A 325 -12.63 -35.05 8.64
N LYS A 326 -13.29 -34.31 9.54
CA LYS A 326 -14.25 -34.86 10.51
C LYS A 326 -15.48 -35.46 9.81
N LEU A 327 -16.00 -34.85 8.76
CA LEU A 327 -17.12 -35.36 7.99
C LEU A 327 -16.75 -36.68 7.25
N MET A 328 -15.54 -36.78 6.73
CA MET A 328 -15.05 -38.00 6.05
C MET A 328 -14.82 -39.16 7.02
N SER A 329 -14.44 -38.87 8.27
CA SER A 329 -14.16 -39.91 9.29
C SER A 329 -15.40 -40.36 10.08
N SER A 330 -16.47 -39.56 10.10
CA SER A 330 -17.69 -39.89 10.85
C SER A 330 -18.72 -40.56 9.97
N ARG A 331 -19.05 -41.87 10.28
CA ARG A 331 -20.29 -42.50 9.81
C ARG A 331 -21.51 -41.68 10.35
N PRO A 332 -22.51 -41.37 9.51
CA PRO A 332 -23.66 -40.61 9.95
C PRO A 332 -24.46 -41.39 10.98
N LYS A 333 -24.29 -41.06 12.28
CA LYS A 333 -25.23 -41.46 13.29
C LYS A 333 -26.48 -40.60 13.10
N ARG A 334 -27.63 -41.23 12.71
CA ARG A 334 -28.95 -40.65 12.79
C ARG A 334 -29.25 -40.32 14.27
N GLY A 335 -29.02 -39.07 14.65
CA GLY A 335 -29.37 -38.54 15.98
C GLY A 335 -30.04 -37.20 15.78
N THR A 336 -31.24 -37.09 16.29
CA THR A 336 -32.09 -35.89 16.36
C THR A 336 -31.30 -34.73 16.96
N ALA A 337 -31.25 -33.63 16.24
CA ALA A 337 -30.60 -32.38 16.65
C ALA A 337 -31.45 -31.66 17.73
N THR A 338 -31.35 -32.10 18.95
CA THR A 338 -31.77 -31.31 20.10
C THR A 338 -30.55 -30.74 20.78
N GLY A 339 -30.49 -29.41 20.93
CA GLY A 339 -29.49 -28.53 21.54
C GLY A 339 -28.18 -29.21 21.96
N ARG A 340 -27.10 -28.99 21.20
CA ARG A 340 -25.77 -29.54 21.55
C ARG A 340 -25.32 -28.95 22.88
N PRO A 341 -25.20 -29.73 23.96
CA PRO A 341 -24.59 -29.27 25.21
C PRO A 341 -23.15 -28.88 24.95
N CYS A 342 -22.58 -28.00 25.79
CA CYS A 342 -21.18 -27.58 25.72
C CYS A 342 -20.28 -28.81 25.90
N ILE A 343 -19.77 -29.36 24.76
CA ILE A 343 -19.01 -30.62 24.73
C ILE A 343 -17.69 -30.49 25.50
N GLN A 344 -17.05 -29.31 25.42
CA GLN A 344 -15.80 -28.97 26.10
C GLN A 344 -16.02 -28.20 27.43
N GLY A 345 -17.27 -28.11 27.88
CA GLY A 345 -17.65 -27.29 29.05
C GLY A 345 -17.91 -25.82 28.69
N ASN A 346 -18.21 -25.03 29.76
CA ASN A 346 -18.42 -23.60 29.58
C ASN A 346 -17.13 -22.85 29.30
N ILE A 347 -17.17 -21.85 28.40
CA ILE A 347 -16.08 -20.97 28.11
C ILE A 347 -15.76 -20.08 29.32
N THR A 348 -14.53 -20.08 29.77
CA THR A 348 -14.01 -19.33 30.91
C THR A 348 -12.94 -18.34 30.49
N ALA A 349 -12.52 -17.46 31.41
CA ALA A 349 -11.37 -16.56 31.14
C ALA A 349 -10.06 -17.33 30.86
N ALA A 350 -9.90 -18.53 31.41
CA ALA A 350 -8.72 -19.38 31.17
C ALA A 350 -8.77 -20.01 29.77
N THR A 351 -9.91 -20.51 29.32
CA THR A 351 -10.04 -21.09 27.97
C THR A 351 -9.82 -20.06 26.87
N LEU A 352 -10.08 -18.76 27.11
CA LEU A 352 -9.76 -17.67 26.18
C LEU A 352 -8.27 -17.33 26.09
N GLN A 353 -7.42 -17.96 26.90
CA GLN A 353 -5.95 -17.81 26.78
C GLN A 353 -5.33 -18.89 25.90
N ASP A 354 -6.07 -19.95 25.60
CA ASP A 354 -5.62 -21.05 24.77
C ASP A 354 -5.53 -20.62 23.30
N ASP A 355 -4.38 -20.81 22.68
CA ASP A 355 -4.16 -20.49 21.26
C ASP A 355 -4.92 -21.45 20.32
N LEU A 356 -5.34 -22.62 20.83
CA LEU A 356 -6.18 -23.58 20.12
C LEU A 356 -7.69 -23.37 20.38
N PHE A 357 -8.07 -22.29 21.05
CA PHE A 357 -9.45 -21.98 21.41
C PHE A 357 -10.46 -22.20 20.27
N LEU A 358 -10.13 -21.73 19.05
CA LEU A 358 -11.00 -21.82 17.87
C LEU A 358 -11.16 -23.24 17.32
N LEU A 359 -10.29 -24.16 17.70
CA LEU A 359 -10.42 -25.59 17.36
C LEU A 359 -11.31 -26.33 18.35
N HIS A 360 -11.33 -25.87 19.60
CA HIS A 360 -12.13 -26.45 20.65
C HIS A 360 -13.57 -25.93 20.68
N TYR A 361 -13.76 -24.66 20.31
CA TYR A 361 -15.07 -24.00 20.34
C TYR A 361 -15.42 -23.42 18.97
N ASP A 362 -16.26 -24.12 18.22
CA ASP A 362 -16.86 -23.59 16.99
C ASP A 362 -17.87 -22.47 17.25
N CYS A 363 -18.37 -21.81 16.21
CA CYS A 363 -19.29 -20.67 16.39
C CYS A 363 -20.61 -21.05 17.08
N SER A 364 -21.09 -22.29 16.91
CA SER A 364 -22.32 -22.79 17.60
C SER A 364 -22.06 -23.02 19.06
N GLN A 365 -20.90 -23.53 19.43
CA GLN A 365 -20.49 -23.69 20.82
C GLN A 365 -20.18 -22.34 21.49
N LEU A 366 -19.60 -21.38 20.72
CA LEU A 366 -19.45 -20.02 21.19
C LEU A 366 -20.81 -19.40 21.56
N GLU A 367 -21.86 -19.67 20.80
CA GLU A 367 -23.20 -19.22 21.15
C GLU A 367 -23.75 -19.91 22.41
N SER A 368 -23.59 -21.20 22.53
CA SER A 368 -24.16 -21.98 23.60
C SER A 368 -23.37 -21.85 24.90
N CYS A 369 -22.02 -21.83 24.84
CA CYS A 369 -21.12 -22.02 25.97
C CYS A 369 -20.48 -20.72 26.51
N LEU A 370 -20.59 -19.61 25.79
CA LEU A 370 -20.04 -18.32 26.22
C LEU A 370 -21.09 -17.57 27.07
N GLY A 371 -20.90 -17.56 28.37
CA GLY A 371 -21.77 -16.85 29.31
C GLY A 371 -21.62 -15.33 29.22
N SER A 372 -22.71 -14.58 29.44
CA SER A 372 -22.74 -13.11 29.38
C SER A 372 -21.77 -12.43 30.35
N ARG A 373 -21.52 -13.01 31.54
CA ARG A 373 -20.52 -12.48 32.48
C ARG A 373 -19.10 -12.57 31.94
N VAL A 374 -18.77 -13.73 31.36
CA VAL A 374 -17.43 -13.97 30.79
C VAL A 374 -17.19 -13.05 29.59
N LEU A 375 -18.17 -12.93 28.68
CA LEU A 375 -18.09 -12.05 27.54
C LEU A 375 -17.90 -10.59 27.96
N ARG A 376 -18.72 -10.09 28.91
CA ARG A 376 -18.62 -8.70 29.40
C ARG A 376 -17.23 -8.37 29.95
N ALA A 377 -16.61 -9.30 30.68
CA ALA A 377 -15.33 -9.11 31.35
C ALA A 377 -14.12 -9.37 30.47
N ASN A 378 -14.27 -10.09 29.35
CA ASN A 378 -13.15 -10.57 28.54
C ASN A 378 -13.37 -10.38 27.02
N VAL A 379 -14.17 -9.41 26.61
CA VAL A 379 -14.43 -9.17 25.18
C VAL A 379 -13.14 -8.83 24.43
N ASP A 380 -12.25 -8.09 25.05
CA ASP A 380 -10.93 -7.74 24.52
C ASP A 380 -10.08 -8.99 24.24
N ARG A 381 -10.02 -9.94 25.18
CA ARG A 381 -9.29 -11.20 25.02
C ARG A 381 -9.87 -12.09 23.94
N LEU A 382 -11.20 -12.19 23.90
CA LEU A 382 -11.90 -12.95 22.87
C LEU A 382 -11.59 -12.39 21.47
N LEU A 383 -11.59 -11.06 21.30
CA LEU A 383 -11.36 -10.40 20.03
C LEU A 383 -9.88 -10.31 19.63
N GLN A 384 -8.96 -10.70 20.52
CA GLN A 384 -7.56 -10.95 20.13
C GLN A 384 -7.42 -12.23 19.31
N HIS A 385 -8.36 -13.18 19.41
CA HIS A 385 -8.39 -14.33 18.51
C HIS A 385 -8.89 -13.92 17.13
N PRO A 386 -8.34 -14.48 16.06
CA PRO A 386 -8.73 -14.20 14.67
C PRO A 386 -10.05 -14.92 14.32
N LEU A 387 -11.14 -14.51 14.98
CA LEU A 387 -12.45 -15.13 14.84
C LEU A 387 -12.93 -15.11 13.38
N PRO A 388 -13.46 -16.24 12.84
CA PRO A 388 -14.22 -16.24 11.60
C PRO A 388 -15.41 -15.27 11.68
N THR A 389 -15.85 -14.75 10.53
CA THR A 389 -16.91 -13.73 10.46
C THR A 389 -18.22 -14.23 11.11
N GLU A 390 -18.52 -15.52 11.00
CA GLU A 390 -19.70 -16.12 11.63
C GLU A 390 -19.62 -16.06 13.16
N CYS A 391 -18.47 -16.42 13.74
CA CYS A 391 -18.25 -16.31 15.17
C CYS A 391 -18.32 -14.85 15.65
N GLN A 392 -17.84 -13.91 14.85
CA GLN A 392 -17.96 -12.48 15.16
C GLN A 392 -19.43 -12.02 15.18
N ARG A 393 -20.28 -12.53 14.27
CA ARG A 393 -21.73 -12.27 14.31
C ARG A 393 -22.38 -12.81 15.58
N VAL A 394 -21.96 -14.00 16.04
CA VAL A 394 -22.42 -14.56 17.33
C VAL A 394 -22.04 -13.64 18.49
N VAL A 395 -20.79 -13.16 18.52
CA VAL A 395 -20.34 -12.21 19.56
C VAL A 395 -21.18 -10.94 19.54
N LYS A 396 -21.40 -10.35 18.34
CA LYS A 396 -22.27 -9.17 18.19
C LYS A 396 -23.67 -9.43 18.74
N ALA A 397 -24.31 -10.55 18.38
CA ALA A 397 -25.66 -10.90 18.84
C ALA A 397 -25.72 -11.06 20.37
N LYS A 398 -24.67 -11.64 20.97
CA LYS A 398 -24.59 -11.74 22.44
C LYS A 398 -24.42 -10.38 23.12
N LEU A 399 -23.59 -9.49 22.54
CA LEU A 399 -23.40 -8.13 23.04
C LEU A 399 -24.71 -7.33 22.99
N ALA A 400 -25.50 -7.49 21.92
CA ALA A 400 -26.82 -6.86 21.82
C ALA A 400 -27.82 -7.37 22.94
N ARG A 401 -27.74 -8.65 23.31
CA ARG A 401 -28.52 -9.18 24.42
C ARG A 401 -28.04 -8.67 25.80
N ILE A 402 -26.71 -8.41 25.93
CA ILE A 402 -26.12 -7.91 27.19
C ILE A 402 -26.40 -6.40 27.37
N TYR A 403 -26.47 -5.67 26.29
CA TYR A 403 -26.63 -4.20 26.27
C TYR A 403 -27.85 -3.78 25.43
N PRO A 404 -29.09 -4.10 25.87
CA PRO A 404 -30.30 -3.79 25.10
C PRO A 404 -30.56 -2.30 24.96
N GLY A 405 -30.02 -1.46 25.84
CA GLY A 405 -30.08 0.00 25.79
C GLY A 405 -28.95 0.65 25.01
N GLY A 406 -28.10 -0.12 24.31
CA GLY A 406 -26.92 0.37 23.60
C GLY A 406 -25.62 -0.02 24.31
N ILE A 407 -24.55 -0.12 23.50
CA ILE A 407 -23.23 -0.52 24.01
C ILE A 407 -22.58 0.68 24.71
N PRO A 408 -22.10 0.56 25.95
CA PRO A 408 -21.38 1.62 26.64
C PRO A 408 -20.11 2.04 25.89
N GLU A 409 -19.75 3.32 25.96
CA GLU A 409 -18.61 3.88 25.20
C GLU A 409 -17.29 3.16 25.50
N GLU A 410 -17.05 2.75 26.72
CA GLU A 410 -15.87 1.97 27.11
C GLU A 410 -15.79 0.63 26.37
N GLN A 411 -16.95 -0.02 26.16
CA GLN A 411 -17.02 -1.28 25.42
C GLN A 411 -16.88 -1.06 23.92
N LEU A 412 -17.30 0.10 23.37
CA LEU A 412 -17.14 0.43 21.95
C LEU A 412 -15.67 0.40 21.53
N ARG A 413 -14.75 0.84 22.38
CA ARG A 413 -13.29 0.79 22.11
C ARG A 413 -12.80 -0.63 21.95
N LEU A 414 -13.33 -1.56 22.72
CA LEU A 414 -12.90 -2.96 22.72
C LEU A 414 -13.43 -3.74 21.51
N ILE A 415 -14.59 -3.34 20.97
CA ILE A 415 -15.23 -4.01 19.83
C ILE A 415 -14.89 -3.38 18.47
N ALA A 416 -13.87 -2.56 18.39
CA ALA A 416 -13.48 -1.84 17.16
C ALA A 416 -13.31 -2.79 15.97
N SER A 417 -12.78 -4.00 16.17
CA SER A 417 -12.63 -5.01 15.11
C SER A 417 -13.96 -5.59 14.59
N LEU A 418 -15.06 -5.34 15.27
CA LEU A 418 -16.41 -5.78 14.88
C LEU A 418 -17.25 -4.66 14.25
N VAL A 419 -16.74 -3.45 14.15
CA VAL A 419 -17.51 -2.26 13.73
C VAL A 419 -18.21 -2.47 12.39
N TYR A 420 -17.59 -3.16 11.46
CA TYR A 420 -18.14 -3.44 10.13
C TYR A 420 -19.42 -4.30 10.14
N LEU A 421 -19.72 -4.96 11.25
CA LEU A 421 -20.94 -5.76 11.41
C LEU A 421 -22.15 -4.91 11.87
N TYR A 422 -21.92 -3.69 12.34
CA TYR A 422 -22.99 -2.83 12.85
C TYR A 422 -23.61 -2.01 11.72
N SER A 423 -24.95 -1.98 11.70
CA SER A 423 -25.70 -1.13 10.78
C SER A 423 -25.60 0.34 11.17
N LEU A 424 -25.90 1.22 10.23
CA LEU A 424 -25.95 2.67 10.49
C LEU A 424 -26.97 3.04 11.57
N VAL A 425 -28.08 2.28 11.66
CA VAL A 425 -29.11 2.50 12.69
C VAL A 425 -28.55 2.21 14.08
N GLU A 426 -27.79 1.12 14.24
CA GLU A 426 -27.15 0.77 15.50
C GLU A 426 -26.07 1.80 15.88
N ILE A 427 -25.23 2.23 14.92
CA ILE A 427 -24.17 3.23 15.15
C ILE A 427 -24.78 4.58 15.57
N ARG A 428 -25.90 4.98 14.99
CA ARG A 428 -26.60 6.22 15.38
C ARG A 428 -27.11 6.21 16.82
N GLN A 429 -27.28 5.04 17.40
CA GLN A 429 -27.69 4.89 18.83
C GLN A 429 -26.50 4.95 19.79
N TRP A 430 -25.25 4.88 19.28
CA TRP A 430 -24.07 4.95 20.13
C TRP A 430 -23.87 6.34 20.72
N ASN A 431 -23.42 6.36 21.98
CA ASN A 431 -22.99 7.59 22.63
C ASN A 431 -21.47 7.70 22.51
N ILE A 432 -20.99 8.51 21.55
CA ILE A 432 -19.56 8.70 21.27
C ILE A 432 -19.20 10.11 21.66
N THR A 433 -18.53 10.27 22.81
CA THR A 433 -18.12 11.57 23.34
C THR A 433 -16.61 11.76 23.33
N SER A 434 -15.86 10.67 23.36
CA SER A 434 -14.39 10.68 23.45
C SER A 434 -13.73 10.57 22.07
N ARG A 435 -12.75 11.41 21.82
CA ARG A 435 -11.85 11.31 20.66
C ARG A 435 -11.18 9.92 20.59
N ASP A 436 -10.76 9.36 21.74
CA ASP A 436 -10.06 8.08 21.79
C ASP A 436 -10.95 6.94 21.33
N THR A 437 -12.27 7.02 21.59
CA THR A 437 -13.25 6.07 21.08
C THR A 437 -13.35 6.15 19.57
N VAL A 438 -13.42 7.36 19.00
CA VAL A 438 -13.41 7.56 17.55
C VAL A 438 -12.14 6.98 16.94
N MET A 439 -10.97 7.31 17.52
CA MET A 439 -9.68 6.82 17.06
C MET A 439 -9.62 5.28 17.11
N ALA A 440 -10.08 4.65 18.17
CA ALA A 440 -10.10 3.19 18.29
C ALA A 440 -11.01 2.54 17.23
N LEU A 441 -12.23 3.07 17.04
CA LEU A 441 -13.18 2.55 16.06
C LEU A 441 -12.68 2.72 14.61
N LEU A 442 -11.99 3.83 14.31
CA LEU A 442 -11.49 4.14 12.98
C LEU A 442 -10.05 3.63 12.75
N ALA A 443 -9.28 3.30 13.78
CA ALA A 443 -7.97 2.64 13.61
C ALA A 443 -8.11 1.23 13.02
N SER A 444 -9.27 0.60 13.19
CA SER A 444 -9.54 -0.71 12.60
C SER A 444 -9.72 -0.61 11.09
N ASP A 445 -8.96 -1.40 10.32
CA ASP A 445 -9.04 -1.46 8.84
C ASP A 445 -10.38 -2.00 8.31
N VAL A 446 -11.30 -2.35 9.20
CA VAL A 446 -12.57 -3.00 8.84
C VAL A 446 -13.77 -2.04 8.82
N ALA A 447 -13.64 -0.79 9.28
CA ALA A 447 -14.74 0.18 9.17
C ALA A 447 -15.04 0.51 7.69
N LEU A 448 -16.32 0.50 7.34
CA LEU A 448 -16.82 0.85 6.01
C LEU A 448 -17.06 2.36 5.89
N GLU A 449 -17.16 2.84 4.64
CA GLU A 449 -17.36 4.26 4.33
C GLU A 449 -18.50 4.90 5.15
N ASN A 450 -19.70 4.37 5.01
CA ASN A 450 -20.89 4.90 5.68
C ASN A 450 -20.81 4.82 7.22
N GLN A 451 -20.09 3.84 7.74
CA GLN A 451 -19.89 3.68 9.18
C GLN A 451 -18.93 4.74 9.72
N THR A 452 -17.87 5.05 8.96
CA THR A 452 -16.92 6.10 9.32
C THR A 452 -17.61 7.46 9.41
N GLU A 453 -18.44 7.79 8.42
CA GLU A 453 -19.24 9.02 8.41
C GLU A 453 -20.18 9.07 9.65
N ALA A 454 -20.88 7.96 9.95
CA ALA A 454 -21.81 7.90 11.07
C ALA A 454 -21.11 8.04 12.44
N ILE A 455 -19.96 7.39 12.63
CA ILE A 455 -19.15 7.49 13.84
C ILE A 455 -18.68 8.94 14.06
N LEU A 456 -18.12 9.56 13.03
CA LEU A 456 -17.69 10.95 13.09
C LEU A 456 -18.86 11.90 13.34
N GLN A 457 -20.03 11.64 12.73
CA GLN A 457 -21.22 12.47 12.98
C GLN A 457 -21.67 12.39 14.44
N LYS A 458 -21.69 11.19 15.02
CA LYS A 458 -22.03 11.04 16.44
C LYS A 458 -21.08 11.79 17.36
N PHE A 459 -19.79 11.78 17.05
CA PHE A 459 -18.80 12.54 17.82
C PHE A 459 -19.05 14.06 17.71
N LEU A 460 -19.35 14.56 16.50
CA LEU A 460 -19.66 15.97 16.28
C LEU A 460 -20.98 16.39 16.96
N ASP A 461 -22.00 15.54 16.95
CA ASP A 461 -23.31 15.77 17.63
C ASP A 461 -23.11 15.98 19.14
N HIS A 462 -22.10 15.35 19.73
CA HIS A 462 -21.69 15.51 21.12
C HIS A 462 -20.65 16.63 21.35
N LYS A 463 -20.59 17.61 20.44
CA LYS A 463 -19.66 18.77 20.48
C LYS A 463 -18.18 18.38 20.36
N GLY A 464 -17.88 17.20 19.81
CA GLY A 464 -16.53 16.81 19.47
C GLY A 464 -15.95 17.73 18.39
N THR A 465 -14.63 17.90 18.37
CA THR A 465 -13.93 18.70 17.37
C THR A 465 -12.95 17.83 16.59
N ILE A 466 -12.90 18.07 15.27
CA ILE A 466 -11.95 17.39 14.41
C ILE A 466 -10.60 18.09 14.53
N THR A 467 -9.69 17.46 15.29
CA THR A 467 -8.33 17.96 15.50
C THR A 467 -7.34 17.39 14.49
N SER A 468 -6.18 18.01 14.34
CA SER A 468 -5.07 17.52 13.51
C SER A 468 -4.67 16.07 13.86
N ALA A 469 -4.59 15.75 15.14
CA ALA A 469 -4.30 14.39 15.61
C ALA A 469 -5.38 13.39 15.16
N LEU A 470 -6.66 13.77 15.17
CA LEU A 470 -7.74 12.92 14.67
C LEU A 470 -7.65 12.76 13.14
N LEU A 471 -7.36 13.84 12.39
CA LEU A 471 -7.18 13.78 10.95
C LEU A 471 -6.05 12.84 10.55
N VAL A 472 -4.91 12.89 11.24
CA VAL A 472 -3.78 11.98 11.02
C VAL A 472 -4.16 10.54 11.36
N ALA A 473 -4.87 10.31 12.47
CA ALA A 473 -5.31 8.98 12.88
C ALA A 473 -6.35 8.36 11.93
N ILE A 474 -7.26 9.17 11.38
CA ILE A 474 -8.21 8.75 10.34
C ILE A 474 -7.45 8.32 9.09
N GLY A 475 -6.40 9.05 8.72
CA GLY A 475 -5.60 8.84 7.52
C GLY A 475 -6.25 9.37 6.25
N GLY A 476 -5.43 9.60 5.21
CA GLY A 476 -5.86 10.26 3.98
C GLY A 476 -6.98 9.52 3.24
N SER A 477 -6.87 8.21 3.08
CA SER A 477 -7.86 7.39 2.38
C SER A 477 -9.26 7.42 3.04
N ARG A 478 -9.33 7.55 4.37
CA ARG A 478 -10.61 7.64 5.10
C ARG A 478 -11.19 9.04 5.17
N LEU A 479 -10.40 10.08 4.90
CA LEU A 479 -10.95 11.41 4.66
C LEU A 479 -11.94 11.42 3.51
N CYS A 480 -11.76 10.52 2.54
CA CYS A 480 -12.69 10.29 1.43
C CYS A 480 -14.11 9.96 1.89
N TRP A 481 -14.24 9.37 3.08
CA TRP A 481 -15.51 8.90 3.65
C TRP A 481 -16.22 9.96 4.50
N MET A 482 -15.58 11.10 4.74
CA MET A 482 -16.21 12.21 5.44
C MET A 482 -17.26 12.89 4.56
N SER A 483 -18.39 13.28 5.18
CA SER A 483 -19.40 14.09 4.46
C SER A 483 -18.87 15.51 4.20
N PRO A 484 -19.47 16.23 3.22
CA PRO A 484 -19.15 17.62 2.96
C PRO A 484 -19.21 18.51 4.20
N ARG A 485 -20.23 18.31 5.02
CA ARG A 485 -20.42 19.06 6.27
C ARG A 485 -19.30 18.77 7.28
N GLN A 486 -18.84 17.53 7.36
CA GLN A 486 -17.74 17.15 8.24
C GLN A 486 -16.41 17.75 7.77
N ILE A 487 -16.14 17.76 6.46
CA ILE A 487 -14.96 18.43 5.89
C ILE A 487 -14.99 19.93 6.14
N GLN A 488 -16.15 20.58 5.98
CA GLN A 488 -16.33 21.99 6.28
C GLN A 488 -16.11 22.31 7.77
N ALA A 489 -16.50 21.40 8.67
CA ALA A 489 -16.33 21.56 10.11
C ALA A 489 -14.86 21.50 10.57
N ILE A 490 -13.92 21.07 9.72
CA ILE A 490 -12.49 21.08 10.03
C ILE A 490 -12.00 22.53 10.08
N ARG A 491 -11.40 22.93 11.17
CA ARG A 491 -10.78 24.26 11.27
C ARG A 491 -9.54 24.35 10.38
N PRO A 492 -9.32 25.43 9.62
CA PRO A 492 -8.17 25.59 8.74
C PRO A 492 -6.82 25.39 9.47
N SER A 493 -6.71 25.84 10.71
CA SER A 493 -5.53 25.62 11.56
C SER A 493 -5.25 24.14 11.82
N GLU A 494 -6.29 23.35 12.13
CA GLU A 494 -6.14 21.91 12.36
C GLU A 494 -5.79 21.16 11.09
N PHE A 495 -6.37 21.57 9.94
CA PHE A 495 -6.05 21.00 8.64
C PHE A 495 -4.59 21.26 8.26
N ARG A 496 -4.07 22.48 8.56
CA ARG A 496 -2.67 22.85 8.33
C ARG A 496 -1.72 22.01 9.20
N LEU A 497 -2.05 21.82 10.49
CA LEU A 497 -1.26 21.03 11.43
C LEU A 497 -1.26 19.53 11.13
N ALA A 498 -2.26 19.00 10.44
CA ALA A 498 -2.32 17.61 10.05
C ALA A 498 -1.28 17.24 8.97
N GLY A 499 -0.71 18.22 8.29
CA GLY A 499 0.30 18.01 7.25
C GLY A 499 -0.28 17.45 5.94
N ALA A 500 0.56 16.78 5.18
CA ALA A 500 0.16 16.17 3.90
C ALA A 500 -0.62 14.87 4.13
N LEU A 501 -1.88 14.85 3.73
CA LEU A 501 -2.76 13.69 3.77
C LEU A 501 -2.99 13.16 2.35
N ASP A 502 -2.80 11.86 2.15
CA ASP A 502 -3.02 11.24 0.83
C ASP A 502 -4.52 11.15 0.53
N THR A 503 -4.96 11.91 -0.46
CA THR A 503 -6.36 11.95 -0.93
C THR A 503 -6.53 11.33 -2.32
N SER A 504 -5.52 10.65 -2.84
CA SER A 504 -5.49 10.11 -4.21
C SER A 504 -6.66 9.15 -4.50
N SER A 505 -7.02 8.32 -3.51
CA SER A 505 -8.11 7.33 -3.61
C SER A 505 -9.51 7.93 -3.46
N CYS A 506 -9.65 9.23 -3.15
CA CYS A 506 -10.96 9.85 -2.92
C CYS A 506 -11.80 9.96 -4.21
N PRO A 507 -13.14 9.81 -4.13
CA PRO A 507 -14.04 10.20 -5.20
C PRO A 507 -13.86 11.68 -5.56
N GLN A 508 -14.06 12.04 -6.83
CA GLN A 508 -13.80 13.41 -7.32
C GLN A 508 -14.54 14.48 -6.50
N SER A 509 -15.77 14.22 -6.11
CA SER A 509 -16.55 15.18 -5.29
C SER A 509 -15.89 15.48 -3.94
N ARG A 510 -15.23 14.48 -3.32
CA ARG A 510 -14.49 14.66 -2.06
C ARG A 510 -13.14 15.33 -2.29
N LYS A 511 -12.43 14.97 -3.37
CA LYS A 511 -11.21 15.68 -3.79
C LYS A 511 -11.46 17.18 -3.94
N ASN A 512 -12.54 17.57 -4.61
CA ASN A 512 -12.90 18.98 -4.80
C ASN A 512 -13.08 19.71 -3.47
N GLN A 513 -13.76 19.09 -2.50
CA GLN A 513 -14.02 19.70 -1.20
C GLN A 513 -12.75 19.78 -0.33
N LEU A 514 -11.92 18.74 -0.36
CA LEU A 514 -10.65 18.72 0.34
C LEU A 514 -9.68 19.75 -0.25
N PHE A 515 -9.69 19.95 -1.58
CA PHE A 515 -8.94 21.03 -2.22
C PHE A 515 -9.40 22.41 -1.75
N LEU A 516 -10.73 22.66 -1.71
CA LEU A 516 -11.26 23.93 -1.19
C LEU A 516 -10.82 24.18 0.25
N LYS A 517 -10.84 23.13 1.08
CA LYS A 517 -10.35 23.23 2.48
C LYS A 517 -8.84 23.47 2.54
N ALA A 518 -8.04 22.83 1.68
CA ALA A 518 -6.60 23.08 1.57
C ALA A 518 -6.32 24.53 1.13
N ARG A 519 -7.05 25.04 0.13
CA ARG A 519 -6.96 26.43 -0.33
C ARG A 519 -7.28 27.42 0.81
N GLU A 520 -8.33 27.14 1.59
CA GLU A 520 -8.67 27.93 2.77
C GLU A 520 -7.56 27.91 3.82
N ALA A 521 -6.96 26.73 4.07
CA ALA A 521 -5.90 26.57 5.07
C ALA A 521 -4.58 27.19 4.65
N PHE A 522 -4.20 27.12 3.38
CA PHE A 522 -2.87 27.48 2.87
C PHE A 522 -2.84 28.72 1.96
N GLY A 523 -3.98 29.27 1.59
CA GLY A 523 -4.08 30.37 0.60
C GLY A 523 -3.34 31.66 0.98
N SER A 524 -2.99 31.84 2.25
CA SER A 524 -2.22 32.99 2.77
C SER A 524 -0.71 32.74 2.82
N THR A 525 -0.21 31.61 2.34
CA THR A 525 1.20 31.20 2.54
C THR A 525 2.19 31.79 1.53
N GLY A 526 1.94 32.92 0.91
CA GLY A 526 2.97 33.64 0.14
C GLY A 526 3.31 33.04 -1.23
N PRO A 527 4.59 32.98 -1.64
CA PRO A 527 4.97 32.67 -3.00
C PRO A 527 4.51 31.29 -3.46
N THR A 528 4.18 31.19 -4.72
CA THR A 528 3.48 30.08 -5.36
C THR A 528 4.17 28.72 -5.20
N ALA A 529 5.50 28.68 -5.08
CA ALA A 529 6.25 27.44 -4.85
C ALA A 529 5.96 26.83 -3.47
N ALA A 530 5.98 27.64 -2.40
CA ALA A 530 5.66 27.18 -1.05
C ALA A 530 4.19 26.77 -0.93
N TYR A 531 3.29 27.51 -1.56
CA TYR A 531 1.88 27.16 -1.66
C TYR A 531 1.70 25.82 -2.36
N TYR A 532 2.37 25.59 -3.50
CA TYR A 532 2.31 24.33 -4.24
C TYR A 532 2.66 23.13 -3.36
N ASP A 533 3.74 23.21 -2.60
CA ASP A 533 4.17 22.13 -1.72
C ASP A 533 3.09 21.68 -0.72
N PHE A 534 2.34 22.65 -0.18
CA PHE A 534 1.26 22.36 0.77
C PHE A 534 -0.01 21.83 0.12
N VAL A 535 -0.40 22.36 -1.05
CA VAL A 535 -1.65 21.96 -1.72
C VAL A 535 -1.48 20.75 -2.62
N ARG A 536 -0.26 20.37 -2.96
CA ARG A 536 0.06 19.25 -3.87
C ARG A 536 -0.74 17.97 -3.57
N PRO A 537 -0.88 17.47 -2.32
CA PRO A 537 -1.65 16.27 -2.03
C PRO A 537 -3.14 16.38 -2.37
N TYR A 538 -3.66 17.60 -2.51
CA TYR A 538 -5.07 17.91 -2.70
C TYR A 538 -5.40 18.37 -4.12
N LEU A 539 -4.40 18.51 -5.02
CA LEU A 539 -4.57 19.02 -6.38
C LEU A 539 -5.49 18.17 -7.26
N GLY A 540 -5.76 16.93 -6.90
CA GLY A 540 -6.78 16.12 -7.54
C GLY A 540 -8.18 16.72 -7.54
N GLY A 541 -8.45 17.71 -6.66
CA GLY A 541 -9.68 18.47 -6.62
C GLY A 541 -9.58 19.90 -7.16
N ALA A 542 -8.43 20.30 -7.70
CA ALA A 542 -8.20 21.64 -8.20
C ALA A 542 -9.01 21.91 -9.51
N PRO A 543 -9.60 23.10 -9.65
CA PRO A 543 -10.21 23.51 -10.90
C PRO A 543 -9.15 23.93 -11.93
N THR A 544 -9.56 24.06 -13.20
CA THR A 544 -8.67 24.39 -14.33
C THR A 544 -7.90 25.68 -14.11
N GLU A 545 -8.54 26.71 -13.57
CA GLU A 545 -7.94 28.03 -13.32
C GLU A 545 -6.77 27.96 -12.36
N GLU A 546 -6.90 27.10 -11.34
CA GLU A 546 -5.82 26.87 -10.37
C GLU A 546 -4.62 26.15 -11.01
N LEU A 547 -4.89 25.15 -11.85
CA LEU A 547 -3.84 24.45 -12.58
C LEU A 547 -3.13 25.39 -13.59
N GLN A 548 -3.87 26.28 -14.26
CA GLN A 548 -3.30 27.31 -15.14
C GLN A 548 -2.40 28.28 -14.37
N ARG A 549 -2.84 28.70 -13.17
CA ARG A 549 -2.04 29.55 -12.29
C ARG A 549 -0.74 28.87 -11.85
N LEU A 550 -0.79 27.59 -11.52
CA LEU A 550 0.39 26.79 -11.17
C LEU A 550 1.31 26.56 -12.39
N ALA A 551 0.75 26.41 -13.59
CA ALA A 551 1.53 26.32 -14.82
C ALA A 551 2.34 27.61 -15.06
N GLN A 552 1.74 28.79 -14.86
CA GLN A 552 2.42 30.08 -14.99
C GLN A 552 3.56 30.24 -13.96
N ALA A 553 3.45 29.56 -12.81
CA ALA A 553 4.45 29.60 -11.77
C ALA A 553 5.58 28.57 -11.93
N ASN A 554 5.53 27.74 -12.98
CA ASN A 554 6.56 26.74 -13.33
C ASN A 554 6.94 25.81 -12.17
N VAL A 555 5.94 25.16 -11.58
CA VAL A 555 6.09 24.39 -10.33
C VAL A 555 6.78 23.03 -10.45
N SER A 556 7.06 22.55 -11.66
CA SER A 556 7.66 21.23 -11.95
C SER A 556 6.90 20.07 -11.26
N MET A 557 5.62 19.92 -11.60
CA MET A 557 4.75 18.91 -11.04
C MET A 557 5.24 17.49 -11.33
N ASP A 558 5.22 16.63 -10.33
CA ASP A 558 5.56 15.22 -10.51
C ASP A 558 4.41 14.43 -11.15
N ILE A 559 4.75 13.29 -11.78
CA ILE A 559 3.79 12.46 -12.52
C ILE A 559 2.71 11.86 -11.62
N HIS A 560 3.01 11.54 -10.35
CA HIS A 560 2.03 10.99 -9.41
C HIS A 560 0.97 12.03 -9.04
N THR A 561 1.37 13.29 -8.88
CA THR A 561 0.44 14.41 -8.69
C THR A 561 -0.39 14.62 -9.96
N PHE A 562 0.25 14.59 -11.13
CA PHE A 562 -0.41 14.81 -12.42
C PHE A 562 -1.48 13.73 -12.73
N THR A 563 -1.17 12.46 -12.51
CA THR A 563 -2.12 11.36 -12.75
C THR A 563 -3.32 11.39 -11.82
N ASN A 564 -3.20 12.04 -10.66
CA ASN A 564 -4.29 12.23 -9.70
C ASN A 564 -5.16 13.47 -9.97
N LEU A 565 -4.83 14.31 -10.96
CA LEU A 565 -5.63 15.49 -11.31
C LEU A 565 -7.03 15.09 -11.78
N ASN A 566 -7.97 16.03 -11.64
CA ASN A 566 -9.33 15.87 -12.17
C ASN A 566 -9.28 15.77 -13.71
N PRO A 567 -9.71 14.65 -14.30
CA PRO A 567 -9.71 14.51 -15.76
C PRO A 567 -10.48 15.61 -16.50
N CYS A 568 -11.60 16.09 -15.95
CA CYS A 568 -12.37 17.19 -16.55
C CYS A 568 -11.58 18.51 -16.53
N ALA A 569 -10.86 18.80 -15.43
CA ALA A 569 -10.03 19.99 -15.36
C ALA A 569 -8.83 19.90 -16.31
N LEU A 570 -8.26 18.70 -16.46
CA LEU A 570 -7.13 18.46 -17.35
C LEU A 570 -7.50 18.58 -18.83
N GLN A 571 -8.70 18.13 -19.25
CA GLN A 571 -9.18 18.27 -20.63
C GLN A 571 -9.26 19.72 -21.11
N ASN A 572 -9.44 20.66 -20.19
CA ASN A 572 -9.49 22.09 -20.50
C ASN A 572 -8.10 22.78 -20.45
N LEU A 573 -7.02 22.03 -20.20
CA LEU A 573 -5.66 22.57 -20.23
C LEU A 573 -5.06 22.44 -21.63
N SER A 574 -4.39 23.52 -22.07
CA SER A 574 -3.59 23.48 -23.30
C SER A 574 -2.36 22.58 -23.12
N VAL A 575 -1.85 22.06 -24.24
CA VAL A 575 -0.60 21.28 -24.25
C VAL A 575 0.57 22.06 -23.62
N ASN A 576 0.61 23.38 -23.87
CA ASN A 576 1.63 24.24 -23.29
C ASN A 576 1.50 24.34 -21.76
N ASN A 577 0.26 24.44 -21.23
CA ASN A 577 0.05 24.43 -19.77
C ASN A 577 0.50 23.11 -19.15
N VAL A 578 0.25 21.97 -19.79
CA VAL A 578 0.70 20.66 -19.31
C VAL A 578 2.23 20.58 -19.33
N ARG A 579 2.88 21.07 -20.43
CA ARG A 579 4.35 21.11 -20.52
C ARG A 579 4.96 21.97 -19.41
N THR A 580 4.41 23.16 -19.15
CA THR A 580 4.91 24.04 -18.07
C THR A 580 4.61 23.53 -16.68
N LEU A 581 3.46 22.87 -16.46
CA LEU A 581 3.16 22.22 -15.17
C LEU A 581 4.16 21.12 -14.82
N LEU A 582 4.48 20.25 -15.78
CA LEU A 582 5.39 19.14 -15.60
C LEU A 582 6.87 19.58 -15.61
N GLY A 583 7.19 20.65 -16.38
CA GLY A 583 8.55 21.14 -16.49
C GLY A 583 9.54 20.04 -16.91
N GLN A 584 10.55 19.80 -16.10
CA GLN A 584 11.54 18.72 -16.33
C GLN A 584 10.97 17.30 -16.24
N ASN A 585 9.77 17.12 -15.71
CA ASN A 585 9.13 15.81 -15.56
C ASN A 585 8.23 15.44 -16.75
N VAL A 586 8.27 16.18 -17.86
CA VAL A 586 7.40 15.94 -19.02
C VAL A 586 7.60 14.56 -19.63
N GLY A 587 8.83 14.03 -19.63
CA GLY A 587 9.15 12.68 -20.11
C GLY A 587 8.51 11.56 -19.30
N ASP A 588 8.08 11.84 -18.06
CA ASP A 588 7.39 10.86 -17.22
C ASP A 588 5.98 10.51 -17.72
N LEU A 589 5.41 11.30 -18.64
CA LEU A 589 4.14 10.95 -19.29
C LEU A 589 4.19 9.58 -19.99
N GLN A 590 5.34 9.21 -20.55
CA GLN A 590 5.54 7.89 -21.14
C GLN A 590 5.45 6.76 -20.12
N LYS A 591 5.92 6.96 -18.89
CA LYS A 591 5.90 5.97 -17.80
C LYS A 591 4.50 5.68 -17.28
N ALA A 592 3.52 6.53 -17.64
CA ALA A 592 2.11 6.40 -17.23
C ALA A 592 1.14 6.61 -18.43
N ARG A 593 1.56 6.29 -19.65
CA ARG A 593 0.79 6.51 -20.89
C ARG A 593 -0.58 5.84 -20.86
N SER A 594 -0.66 4.62 -20.33
CA SER A 594 -1.90 3.85 -20.20
C SER A 594 -2.77 4.31 -19.02
N HIS A 595 -2.25 5.17 -18.13
CA HIS A 595 -3.03 5.64 -16.98
C HIS A 595 -4.32 6.34 -17.43
N PRO A 596 -5.48 6.04 -16.81
CA PRO A 596 -6.79 6.54 -17.27
C PRO A 596 -6.86 8.05 -17.44
N THR A 597 -6.23 8.83 -16.56
CA THR A 597 -6.18 10.30 -16.62
C THR A 597 -5.46 10.78 -17.87
N ILE A 598 -4.29 10.22 -18.18
CA ILE A 598 -3.48 10.60 -19.35
C ILE A 598 -4.16 10.15 -20.63
N SER A 599 -4.62 8.89 -20.69
CA SER A 599 -5.33 8.34 -21.84
C SER A 599 -6.61 9.15 -22.16
N SER A 600 -7.33 9.61 -21.13
CA SER A 600 -8.53 10.45 -21.29
C SER A 600 -8.17 11.82 -21.86
N TRP A 601 -7.10 12.43 -21.36
CA TRP A 601 -6.62 13.71 -21.87
C TRP A 601 -6.15 13.62 -23.33
N LEU A 602 -5.34 12.63 -23.68
CA LEU A 602 -4.87 12.39 -25.04
C LEU A 602 -6.03 12.16 -26.03
N ARG A 603 -7.04 11.38 -25.62
CA ARG A 603 -8.26 11.17 -26.41
C ARG A 603 -9.02 12.47 -26.64
N SER A 604 -9.07 13.38 -25.65
CA SER A 604 -9.73 14.67 -25.80
C SER A 604 -9.04 15.57 -26.82
N LEU A 605 -7.73 15.40 -27.00
CA LEU A 605 -6.92 16.11 -28.02
C LEU A 605 -6.91 15.40 -29.37
N ASN A 606 -7.36 14.15 -29.44
CA ASN A 606 -7.25 13.25 -30.60
C ASN A 606 -5.81 13.16 -31.14
N LYS A 607 -4.82 13.09 -30.24
CA LYS A 607 -3.39 13.06 -30.52
C LYS A 607 -2.66 12.09 -29.62
N SER A 608 -1.49 11.62 -30.08
CA SER A 608 -0.54 10.83 -29.26
C SER A 608 0.47 11.73 -28.56
N LEU A 609 1.23 11.20 -27.60
CA LEU A 609 2.32 11.93 -26.94
C LEU A 609 3.41 12.32 -27.94
N ASP A 610 3.71 11.43 -28.88
CA ASP A 610 4.73 11.62 -29.92
C ASP A 610 4.36 12.81 -30.83
N GLU A 611 3.10 12.89 -31.26
CA GLU A 611 2.58 14.01 -32.08
C GLU A 611 2.58 15.35 -31.34
N LEU A 612 2.52 15.32 -30.01
CA LEU A 612 2.55 16.51 -29.18
C LEU A 612 3.97 16.95 -28.82
N GLY A 613 4.99 16.14 -29.18
CA GLY A 613 6.38 16.33 -28.78
C GLY A 613 6.57 16.33 -27.26
N LEU A 614 5.81 15.48 -26.57
CA LEU A 614 5.84 15.31 -25.12
C LEU A 614 6.51 14.01 -24.69
N ASP A 615 7.07 13.29 -25.66
CA ASP A 615 7.83 12.05 -25.49
C ASP A 615 9.32 12.27 -25.33
N THR A 616 9.78 13.54 -25.43
CA THR A 616 11.19 13.88 -25.38
C THR A 616 11.77 13.63 -24.00
N ASP A 617 12.67 12.67 -23.95
CA ASP A 617 13.56 12.47 -22.81
C ASP A 617 14.48 13.72 -22.68
N PRO A 618 14.57 14.32 -21.47
CA PRO A 618 15.46 15.46 -21.26
C PRO A 618 16.94 15.19 -21.59
N ALA A 619 17.32 13.92 -21.71
CA ALA A 619 18.66 13.50 -22.07
C ALA A 619 18.88 13.30 -23.58
N SER A 620 17.85 13.41 -24.44
CA SER A 620 18.01 13.29 -25.89
C SER A 620 18.59 14.59 -26.48
N PRO A 621 19.73 14.54 -27.20
CA PRO A 621 20.25 15.72 -27.88
C PRO A 621 19.25 16.15 -28.95
N THR A 622 18.74 17.37 -28.81
CA THR A 622 17.89 18.03 -29.82
C THR A 622 18.57 17.97 -31.17
N SER A 623 18.06 17.15 -32.08
CA SER A 623 18.44 17.19 -33.49
C SER A 623 18.11 18.58 -34.02
N PRO A 624 19.05 19.25 -34.72
CA PRO A 624 18.83 20.61 -35.23
C PRO A 624 17.71 20.58 -36.26
N THR A 625 16.72 21.42 -36.02
CA THR A 625 15.61 21.73 -36.93
C THR A 625 16.12 21.93 -38.35
N ARG A 626 15.75 21.01 -39.25
CA ARG A 626 15.96 21.22 -40.69
C ARG A 626 15.00 22.33 -41.13
N THR A 627 15.55 23.50 -41.33
CA THR A 627 14.94 24.60 -42.07
C THR A 627 14.68 24.12 -43.48
N HIS A 628 13.44 24.02 -43.90
CA HIS A 628 13.07 23.83 -45.29
C HIS A 628 13.46 25.08 -46.09
N SER A 629 14.51 24.96 -46.89
CA SER A 629 14.80 25.86 -47.99
C SER A 629 14.29 25.22 -49.28
N ASN A 630 13.25 25.84 -49.85
CA ASN A 630 12.75 25.54 -51.19
C ASN A 630 13.71 26.05 -52.25
N ALA A 631 14.20 25.17 -53.12
CA ALA A 631 14.47 25.50 -54.51
C ALA A 631 14.66 24.23 -55.38
N PRO A 632 14.21 24.25 -56.65
CA PRO A 632 14.01 23.07 -57.47
C PRO A 632 15.21 22.87 -58.44
N TRP A 633 15.64 21.63 -58.68
CA TRP A 633 16.42 21.26 -59.87
C TRP A 633 16.16 19.82 -60.33
N THR A 634 15.54 19.72 -61.48
CA THR A 634 15.59 18.81 -62.63
C THR A 634 16.37 17.51 -62.53
N SER A 635 15.70 16.48 -63.02
CA SER A 635 16.21 15.16 -63.42
C SER A 635 17.16 15.26 -64.62
N PRO A 636 18.00 14.24 -64.94
CA PRO A 636 17.62 13.35 -66.03
C PRO A 636 17.93 11.84 -65.84
N LEU A 637 17.10 11.06 -66.50
CA LEU A 637 17.17 9.71 -67.03
C LEU A 637 18.55 9.08 -67.17
N THR A 638 18.64 7.77 -66.85
CA THR A 638 18.94 6.70 -67.83
C THR A 638 18.68 5.30 -67.24
N SER A 639 17.88 4.52 -67.90
CA SER A 639 17.86 3.04 -67.94
C SER A 639 18.77 2.58 -69.11
N PRO A 640 19.07 1.29 -69.44
CA PRO A 640 18.34 0.04 -69.14
C PRO A 640 19.28 -1.21 -68.95
N GLY A 641 18.64 -2.39 -68.76
CA GLY A 641 19.23 -3.71 -69.05
C GLY A 641 18.62 -4.81 -68.18
N GLU A 642 17.59 -5.42 -68.74
CA GLU A 642 17.38 -6.79 -69.19
C GLU A 642 17.58 -7.93 -68.20
N GLY A 643 16.46 -8.66 -67.99
CA GLY A 643 16.00 -9.89 -67.47
C GLY A 643 16.65 -11.16 -68.08
N PRO A 644 16.02 -12.36 -68.14
CA PRO A 644 14.69 -12.80 -67.64
C PRO A 644 14.70 -14.22 -67.01
N GLY A 645 13.53 -14.71 -66.60
CA GLY A 645 13.23 -16.17 -66.51
C GLY A 645 12.41 -16.53 -65.26
N LYS A 646 11.13 -16.63 -65.42
CA LYS A 646 10.21 -17.81 -65.50
C LYS A 646 10.40 -18.80 -64.34
N ASP A 647 9.41 -19.21 -63.57
CA ASP A 647 8.11 -19.86 -63.86
C ASP A 647 7.29 -19.93 -62.59
N ALA A 648 6.00 -19.69 -62.73
CA ALA A 648 4.93 -20.24 -61.88
C ALA A 648 4.51 -21.62 -62.44
N PRO A 649 3.71 -22.49 -61.78
CA PRO A 649 2.35 -22.21 -61.48
C PRO A 649 1.67 -22.97 -60.28
N THR A 650 0.51 -22.47 -59.92
CA THR A 650 -0.81 -23.12 -59.67
C THR A 650 -1.09 -23.89 -58.38
N SER A 651 -2.00 -23.30 -57.65
CA SER A 651 -3.40 -23.77 -57.34
C SER A 651 -3.61 -24.87 -56.33
N GLY A 652 -4.53 -24.57 -55.39
CA GLY A 652 -5.24 -25.59 -54.64
C GLY A 652 -5.97 -25.08 -53.40
N SER A 653 -7.14 -24.46 -53.57
CA SER A 653 -8.18 -24.39 -52.54
C SER A 653 -9.23 -25.49 -52.80
N PRO A 654 -10.25 -25.67 -51.93
CA PRO A 654 -10.35 -26.23 -50.58
C PRO A 654 -11.17 -27.55 -50.57
N PRO A 655 -11.63 -28.08 -49.44
CA PRO A 655 -13.05 -27.91 -49.14
C PRO A 655 -13.42 -27.79 -47.65
N ALA A 656 -14.52 -27.09 -47.45
CA ALA A 656 -15.33 -27.06 -46.24
C ALA A 656 -15.89 -28.45 -45.89
N HIS A 657 -16.11 -28.70 -44.59
CA HIS A 657 -17.36 -29.19 -44.01
C HIS A 657 -17.21 -29.63 -42.54
N LEU A 658 -18.27 -29.37 -41.79
CA LEU A 658 -18.74 -29.96 -40.54
C LEU A 658 -18.18 -29.41 -39.23
N GLY A 659 -19.13 -28.84 -38.48
CA GLY A 659 -19.04 -28.66 -37.05
C GLY A 659 -20.06 -27.72 -36.46
N TYR A 660 -21.31 -27.71 -36.91
CA TYR A 660 -22.41 -27.20 -36.07
C TYR A 660 -22.70 -28.21 -34.99
N LEU A 661 -22.45 -27.86 -33.76
CA LEU A 661 -23.12 -28.36 -32.54
C LEU A 661 -22.24 -28.02 -31.32
N LEU A 662 -22.45 -26.88 -30.70
CA LEU A 662 -22.19 -26.55 -29.29
C LEU A 662 -22.40 -25.05 -29.04
N LEU A 663 -23.60 -24.56 -29.31
CA LEU A 663 -24.01 -23.20 -29.02
C LEU A 663 -25.41 -23.14 -28.40
N ALA A 664 -25.61 -23.88 -27.30
CA ALA A 664 -26.93 -23.85 -26.63
C ALA A 664 -26.91 -23.84 -25.11
N VAL A 665 -25.78 -23.59 -24.41
CA VAL A 665 -25.77 -23.60 -22.93
C VAL A 665 -25.14 -22.36 -22.28
N ALA A 666 -24.76 -21.33 -23.03
CA ALA A 666 -24.03 -20.17 -22.48
C ALA A 666 -24.81 -18.83 -22.39
N LEU A 667 -26.13 -18.84 -22.51
CA LEU A 667 -26.91 -17.60 -22.59
C LEU A 667 -27.69 -17.13 -21.33
N PRO A 668 -27.70 -17.77 -20.13
CA PRO A 668 -28.33 -17.14 -18.97
C PRO A 668 -27.42 -16.25 -18.10
N SER A 669 -26.08 -16.37 -18.18
CA SER A 669 -25.20 -15.63 -17.28
C SER A 669 -24.81 -14.24 -17.74
N SER A 670 -24.88 -13.96 -19.02
CA SER A 670 -24.53 -12.64 -19.58
C SER A 670 -25.65 -11.59 -19.42
N LEU A 671 -26.90 -12.01 -19.32
CA LEU A 671 -28.05 -11.11 -19.10
C LEU A 671 -28.14 -10.64 -17.64
N LEU A 672 -27.74 -11.45 -16.68
CA LEU A 672 -27.66 -11.03 -15.27
C LEU A 672 -26.52 -10.05 -15.02
N TRP A 673 -25.46 -10.13 -15.80
CA TRP A 673 -24.32 -9.19 -15.72
C TRP A 673 -24.67 -7.83 -16.30
N LEU A 674 -25.46 -7.77 -17.37
CA LEU A 674 -25.94 -6.52 -17.97
C LEU A 674 -27.01 -5.81 -17.12
N LEU A 675 -27.83 -6.55 -16.35
CA LEU A 675 -28.78 -5.97 -15.40
C LEU A 675 -28.12 -5.46 -14.13
N TYR A 676 -26.99 -6.02 -13.71
CA TYR A 676 -26.21 -5.54 -12.56
C TYR A 676 -25.42 -4.27 -12.89
N TRP A 677 -25.02 -4.08 -14.14
CA TRP A 677 -24.32 -2.87 -14.61
C TRP A 677 -25.27 -1.72 -15.02
N GLY A 678 -26.52 -2.01 -15.29
CA GLY A 678 -27.54 -1.01 -15.62
C GLY A 678 -28.11 -0.25 -14.42
N ALA A 679 -27.87 -0.73 -13.18
CA ALA A 679 -28.35 -0.09 -11.96
C ALA A 679 -27.32 0.81 -11.27
N LEU A 680 -26.07 0.80 -11.71
CA LEU A 680 -25.01 1.72 -11.28
C LEU A 680 -24.58 2.52 -12.51
N GLY A 681 -25.36 3.55 -12.85
CA GLY A 681 -25.09 4.44 -13.97
C GLY A 681 -23.71 5.09 -13.84
N PRO A 682 -22.79 4.83 -14.76
CA PRO A 682 -21.58 5.61 -14.86
C PRO A 682 -21.85 6.83 -15.75
N CYS A 683 -21.37 7.96 -15.34
CA CYS A 683 -21.11 9.09 -16.23
C CYS A 683 -20.00 8.70 -17.23
N TRP A 684 -20.27 7.79 -18.20
CA TRP A 684 -19.25 7.33 -19.13
C TRP A 684 -19.52 7.63 -20.59
N ASP A 685 -20.70 8.15 -20.96
CA ASP A 685 -20.95 8.55 -22.35
C ASP A 685 -21.96 9.73 -22.40
N SER A 686 -21.45 10.94 -22.20
CA SER A 686 -22.04 12.12 -22.81
C SER A 686 -20.94 13.16 -23.05
N PRO A 687 -20.80 13.67 -24.27
CA PRO A 687 -19.87 14.75 -24.55
C PRO A 687 -20.25 15.96 -23.69
N CYS A 688 -19.27 16.58 -23.07
CA CYS A 688 -19.40 17.83 -22.29
C CYS A 688 -19.87 18.98 -23.18
N THR A 689 -21.12 18.98 -23.58
CA THR A 689 -21.77 20.09 -24.34
C THR A 689 -22.96 20.68 -23.62
N LEU A 690 -23.10 20.47 -22.30
CA LEU A 690 -24.08 21.23 -21.53
C LEU A 690 -23.34 22.13 -20.53
N LYS A 691 -23.34 23.39 -20.92
CA LYS A 691 -22.91 24.60 -20.25
C LYS A 691 -23.02 24.55 -18.71
N THR A 692 -21.91 24.81 -18.06
CA THR A 692 -21.68 25.68 -16.87
C THR A 692 -22.61 25.60 -15.64
N ALA A 693 -23.51 24.64 -15.49
CA ALA A 693 -24.45 24.69 -14.35
C ALA A 693 -24.41 23.46 -13.40
N LEU A 694 -23.62 22.42 -13.68
CA LEU A 694 -23.62 21.17 -12.88
C LEU A 694 -22.23 20.67 -12.45
N CYS A 695 -21.18 21.47 -12.52
CA CYS A 695 -19.89 21.21 -11.92
C CYS A 695 -19.65 21.98 -10.60
N TRP A 696 -20.70 22.15 -9.82
CA TRP A 696 -20.59 22.68 -8.43
C TRP A 696 -20.90 21.62 -7.41
#